data_f99162689003e71f7f112506d1c526f0
#
_entry.id   f99162689003e71f7f112506d1c526f0
#
_cell.length_a   1.000
_cell.length_b   1.000
_cell.length_c   1.000
_cell.angle_alpha   90.00
_cell.angle_beta   90.00
_cell.angle_gamma   90.00
#
_symmetry.space_group_name_H-M   'P 1'
#
loop_
_entity.id
_entity.type
_entity.pdbx_description
1 polymer ?
#
loop_
_entity_poly.entity_id
_entity_poly.type
_entity_poly.pdbx_seq_one_letter_code
_entity_poly.pdbx_strand_id
1 'polypeptide(L)'
;MNGKIFTLALLPLFAAGANPIQNSSFELGLTGVGTINYHKKAGAENWKSYKAEIDSSTAAHGKNSLKLIMPEPGMECEFSLPEVDTPKAGKYTLSMYVKADRPGKIRLQLNHVAADGVRWDVKFKYVPVTTEWTRVFATWNFKGIGPVSVPNLILDDNPMTLWIDGVQLDEGDTAKPYAPAAGVEAAVSLKGDLDWIYAGKHTLRVHAANYTDTAKTLEVKLNESEADTAFRRNLPPLKVELAPHSAKTVPLDYDFNHYGVSVFSGTVSDGKLNPAAFGVLAKLPDIKLDPEKDFMVGENEPPYMRRHRKERFAAATIFQDTPEKRWELLRASGMRMCRYWLRWMRFEPEEGKIANFPHDDDIAIMKRVGIEPVVMLGDSSISTKKGNENENWFIIKRSRQGKRTYLNTGSVRNFTRMDDWKKHIRDVVSRYKGMVRYFEIMNEPNLYFEPAEYVPYLKAAYETAKEANPDCVIIGICATGDFSGNLGGFIDECGKLGAFKYCDAVSFHPYSAQLDSDAVPAQQQIQQVKAILKKYGAEKLPLWNSELYYIHSLKENTKIMQDRSPVRYLLDGAVSAENALRRYLIDQSNGLAHTLTLSAGQFQNHFYQPRLNVSGSWKYHRAIPAPHMIAGNAFFRFTAGKKCLGPWVPLAGCNGAIYENSDGSQIAAVWAVDEDTHFLFAAQAGVKAFDIFGNEIAAKGTLTAKPVWFVGNDLKKNLTVAPDEIFAVRGIRAIGGDKTVIAIDVLNRSLETQTVQVKPRGVAGKQSAVIPAEASHTFLFPVTEFKKEYTVILSNGKKMQRVTRPVIPVRKSVKSGAVQTTPYGSFRVTALAEGLEFKISVKDDKRGDYEAKTPWNGDGVELFIDSRPFSGLDKGIYNDHVFRVFANPATKSHKASLSTSANLDSSAIRWEIKEKGADYEAVMLIPWKSLKMNAPATLAFDIAVNDSDENKRISSIPWSGDGDNYRNRFNFGTLTLK
;
A
#
# COMPACT_ATOMS: atom_id res chain seq x y z
N MET A 1 27.89 7.05 -14.45
CA MET A 1 27.35 8.29 -15.07
C MET A 1 26.00 8.53 -14.43
N ASN A 2 25.90 9.50 -13.53
CA ASN A 2 24.69 9.81 -12.79
C ASN A 2 23.68 10.51 -13.72
N GLY A 3 22.79 9.74 -14.29
CA GLY A 3 21.62 10.27 -14.95
C GLY A 3 20.59 10.69 -13.91
N LYS A 4 20.68 11.92 -13.41
CA LYS A 4 19.53 12.57 -12.76
C LYS A 4 18.47 12.71 -13.84
N ILE A 5 17.44 11.88 -13.76
CA ILE A 5 16.21 12.12 -14.51
C ILE A 5 15.55 13.33 -13.84
N PHE A 6 15.90 14.51 -14.33
CA PHE A 6 15.10 15.71 -14.12
C PHE A 6 13.84 15.52 -14.98
N THR A 7 12.78 15.08 -14.35
CA THR A 7 11.45 15.35 -14.87
C THR A 7 11.22 16.84 -14.70
N LEU A 8 11.67 17.61 -15.69
CA LEU A 8 11.21 18.99 -15.85
C LEU A 8 9.72 18.89 -16.20
N ALA A 9 8.87 18.92 -15.19
CA ALA A 9 7.50 19.37 -15.39
C ALA A 9 7.62 20.81 -15.88
N LEU A 10 7.52 21.02 -17.17
CA LEU A 10 7.21 22.32 -17.76
C LEU A 10 5.84 22.72 -17.18
N LEU A 11 5.88 23.45 -16.07
CA LEU A 11 4.72 24.20 -15.60
C LEU A 11 4.39 25.20 -16.72
N PRO A 12 3.22 25.09 -17.37
CA PRO A 12 2.80 26.13 -18.29
C PRO A 12 2.64 27.42 -17.46
N LEU A 13 3.41 28.43 -17.79
CA LEU A 13 3.15 29.81 -17.35
C LEU A 13 1.75 30.17 -17.87
N PHE A 14 0.76 30.12 -17.00
CA PHE A 14 -0.57 30.63 -17.34
C PHE A 14 -0.47 32.11 -17.61
N ALA A 15 -0.95 32.53 -18.78
CA ALA A 15 -1.26 33.93 -19.01
C ALA A 15 -2.27 34.33 -17.91
N ALA A 16 -1.98 35.39 -17.20
CA ALA A 16 -2.84 35.91 -16.13
C ALA A 16 -4.26 36.18 -16.68
N GLY A 17 -5.24 35.33 -16.26
CA GLY A 17 -6.64 35.50 -16.62
C GLY A 17 -7.28 34.43 -17.50
N ALA A 18 -6.57 33.38 -17.94
CA ALA A 18 -7.18 32.29 -18.70
C ALA A 18 -7.88 31.29 -17.77
N ASN A 19 -9.02 30.75 -18.21
CA ASN A 19 -9.72 29.66 -17.52
C ASN A 19 -8.78 28.44 -17.40
N PRO A 20 -8.49 27.92 -16.21
CA PRO A 20 -7.63 26.75 -16.06
C PRO A 20 -8.31 25.43 -16.49
N ILE A 21 -9.65 25.42 -16.61
CA ILE A 21 -10.44 24.23 -16.95
C ILE A 21 -10.50 24.03 -18.45
N GLN A 22 -9.86 22.98 -18.96
CA GLN A 22 -9.95 22.59 -20.36
C GLN A 22 -11.27 21.86 -20.64
N ASN A 23 -11.72 21.92 -21.90
CA ASN A 23 -13.01 21.36 -22.33
C ASN A 23 -14.20 21.82 -21.48
N SER A 24 -14.15 23.05 -21.02
CA SER A 24 -15.08 23.61 -20.04
C SER A 24 -16.48 23.90 -20.63
N SER A 25 -16.66 23.81 -21.95
CA SER A 25 -17.96 23.84 -22.66
C SER A 25 -18.28 22.53 -23.40
N PHE A 26 -17.56 21.46 -23.07
CA PHE A 26 -17.83 20.10 -23.56
C PHE A 26 -17.75 19.91 -25.07
N GLU A 27 -17.13 20.80 -25.83
CA GLU A 27 -16.97 20.67 -27.27
C GLU A 27 -16.09 19.51 -27.71
N LEU A 28 -15.21 19.02 -26.84
CA LEU A 28 -14.40 17.82 -27.01
C LEU A 28 -15.07 16.56 -26.42
N GLY A 29 -16.39 16.56 -26.28
CA GLY A 29 -17.17 15.50 -25.66
C GLY A 29 -16.85 15.38 -24.18
N LEU A 30 -16.75 14.13 -23.69
CA LEU A 30 -16.45 13.85 -22.28
C LEU A 30 -14.94 13.81 -21.98
N THR A 31 -14.07 14.18 -22.92
CA THR A 31 -12.63 14.20 -22.69
C THR A 31 -12.27 15.28 -21.65
N GLY A 32 -11.38 14.93 -20.73
CA GLY A 32 -10.96 15.85 -19.68
C GLY A 32 -12.03 16.13 -18.62
N VAL A 33 -13.21 15.52 -18.70
CA VAL A 33 -14.16 15.48 -17.57
C VAL A 33 -13.61 14.54 -16.52
N GLY A 34 -13.62 14.94 -15.26
CA GLY A 34 -13.06 14.14 -14.16
C GLY A 34 -13.90 12.90 -13.89
N THR A 35 -14.90 13.01 -13.03
CA THR A 35 -15.81 11.87 -12.77
C THR A 35 -17.25 12.31 -12.55
N ILE A 36 -18.16 11.40 -12.87
CA ILE A 36 -19.55 11.53 -12.51
C ILE A 36 -19.92 10.31 -11.68
N ASN A 37 -20.12 10.54 -10.39
CA ASN A 37 -20.44 9.50 -9.44
C ASN A 37 -21.91 9.60 -9.03
N TYR A 38 -22.59 8.48 -9.07
CA TYR A 38 -23.90 8.34 -8.43
C TYR A 38 -23.73 7.56 -7.13
N HIS A 39 -24.18 8.16 -6.04
CA HIS A 39 -24.17 7.55 -4.72
C HIS A 39 -25.57 7.11 -4.35
N LYS A 40 -25.79 5.81 -4.27
CA LYS A 40 -27.08 5.25 -3.89
C LYS A 40 -27.29 5.43 -2.40
N LYS A 41 -28.44 5.97 -2.02
CA LYS A 41 -28.96 5.89 -0.66
C LYS A 41 -29.71 4.57 -0.47
N ALA A 42 -29.81 4.11 0.77
CA ALA A 42 -30.57 2.89 1.05
C ALA A 42 -32.00 3.02 0.47
N GLY A 43 -32.46 2.00 -0.28
CA GLY A 43 -33.80 1.93 -0.85
C GLY A 43 -33.94 2.38 -2.32
N ALA A 44 -32.93 2.95 -2.94
CA ALA A 44 -33.00 3.29 -4.38
C ALA A 44 -32.78 2.04 -5.26
N GLU A 45 -33.80 1.60 -5.98
CA GLU A 45 -33.77 0.35 -6.74
C GLU A 45 -33.36 0.52 -8.21
N ASN A 46 -33.62 1.68 -8.83
CA ASN A 46 -33.49 1.91 -10.28
C ASN A 46 -32.25 2.72 -10.70
N TRP A 47 -31.09 2.46 -10.10
CA TRP A 47 -29.86 3.21 -10.42
C TRP A 47 -29.43 3.12 -11.92
N LYS A 48 -29.91 2.14 -12.68
CA LYS A 48 -29.61 1.96 -14.11
C LYS A 48 -30.19 3.04 -15.00
N SER A 49 -31.16 3.80 -14.54
CA SER A 49 -31.78 4.91 -15.27
C SER A 49 -31.03 6.24 -15.16
N TYR A 50 -29.99 6.30 -14.30
CA TYR A 50 -29.16 7.47 -14.13
C TYR A 50 -28.08 7.54 -15.23
N LYS A 51 -27.98 8.68 -15.91
CA LYS A 51 -27.09 8.85 -17.07
C LYS A 51 -26.38 10.20 -17.05
N ALA A 52 -25.23 10.27 -17.69
CA ALA A 52 -24.62 11.49 -18.18
C ALA A 52 -24.24 11.32 -19.64
N GLU A 53 -24.53 12.31 -20.43
CA GLU A 53 -24.29 12.30 -21.87
C GLU A 53 -23.98 13.70 -22.37
N ILE A 54 -23.34 13.81 -23.53
CA ILE A 54 -23.25 15.08 -24.25
C ILE A 54 -24.55 15.32 -25.00
N ASP A 55 -25.14 16.46 -24.76
CA ASP A 55 -26.38 16.91 -25.44
C ASP A 55 -26.04 18.07 -26.37
N SER A 56 -26.29 17.87 -27.67
CA SER A 56 -26.14 18.88 -28.72
C SER A 56 -27.44 19.60 -29.05
N SER A 57 -28.54 19.33 -28.35
CA SER A 57 -29.84 19.98 -28.58
C SER A 57 -29.95 21.35 -27.88
N THR A 58 -29.14 21.57 -26.83
CA THR A 58 -29.13 22.82 -26.07
C THR A 58 -27.72 23.07 -25.47
N ALA A 59 -27.22 24.29 -25.60
CA ALA A 59 -25.95 24.73 -25.04
C ALA A 59 -26.04 26.23 -24.65
N ALA A 60 -25.26 26.67 -23.69
CA ALA A 60 -25.05 28.07 -23.37
C ALA A 60 -23.87 28.66 -24.18
N HIS A 61 -22.88 27.84 -24.50
CA HIS A 61 -21.71 28.15 -25.30
C HIS A 61 -21.39 27.03 -26.28
N GLY A 62 -21.05 27.39 -27.54
CA GLY A 62 -20.75 26.38 -28.56
C GLY A 62 -21.99 25.57 -28.97
N LYS A 63 -21.83 24.25 -29.11
CA LYS A 63 -22.87 23.34 -29.59
C LYS A 63 -23.28 22.28 -28.59
N ASN A 64 -22.44 22.01 -27.59
CA ASN A 64 -22.60 20.90 -26.68
C ASN A 64 -22.76 21.35 -25.24
N SER A 65 -23.48 20.57 -24.47
CA SER A 65 -23.50 20.69 -23.02
C SER A 65 -23.43 19.31 -22.37
N LEU A 66 -23.03 19.23 -21.10
CA LEU A 66 -23.14 18.01 -20.33
C LEU A 66 -24.54 17.90 -19.74
N LYS A 67 -25.22 16.79 -20.00
CA LYS A 67 -26.53 16.47 -19.47
C LYS A 67 -26.43 15.39 -18.42
N LEU A 68 -26.89 15.68 -17.21
CA LEU A 68 -26.99 14.74 -16.08
C LEU A 68 -28.46 14.39 -15.85
N ILE A 69 -28.78 13.09 -15.84
CA ILE A 69 -30.15 12.60 -15.64
C ILE A 69 -30.24 11.88 -14.30
N MET A 70 -31.02 12.42 -13.38
CA MET A 70 -31.33 11.83 -12.09
C MET A 70 -32.86 11.75 -11.91
N PRO A 71 -33.48 10.64 -12.35
CA PRO A 71 -34.93 10.57 -12.49
C PRO A 71 -35.70 10.41 -11.16
N GLU A 72 -35.06 9.83 -10.13
CA GLU A 72 -35.71 9.44 -8.89
C GLU A 72 -34.95 9.93 -7.66
N PRO A 73 -35.60 10.12 -6.50
CA PRO A 73 -34.92 10.37 -5.22
C PRO A 73 -34.14 9.13 -4.74
N GLY A 74 -33.31 9.29 -3.74
CA GLY A 74 -32.51 8.19 -3.18
C GLY A 74 -31.11 8.06 -3.76
N MET A 75 -30.72 8.97 -4.63
CA MET A 75 -29.36 9.07 -5.18
C MET A 75 -28.78 10.47 -4.93
N GLU A 76 -27.49 10.54 -4.87
CA GLU A 76 -26.71 11.78 -4.98
C GLU A 76 -25.84 11.66 -6.23
N CYS A 77 -25.84 12.65 -7.09
CA CYS A 77 -24.95 12.74 -8.22
C CYS A 77 -23.85 13.75 -7.93
N GLU A 78 -22.62 13.33 -7.96
CA GLU A 78 -21.42 14.17 -7.87
C GLU A 78 -20.74 14.25 -9.23
N PHE A 79 -20.77 15.39 -9.84
CA PHE A 79 -19.98 15.73 -11.01
C PHE A 79 -18.71 16.45 -10.59
N SER A 80 -17.57 15.88 -10.92
CA SER A 80 -16.26 16.45 -10.63
C SER A 80 -15.52 16.75 -11.90
N LEU A 81 -14.92 17.93 -11.96
CA LEU A 81 -13.97 18.31 -13.01
C LEU A 81 -12.56 17.84 -12.64
N PRO A 82 -11.66 17.78 -13.61
CA PRO A 82 -10.26 17.57 -13.33
C PRO A 82 -9.72 18.61 -12.36
N GLU A 83 -8.65 18.25 -11.71
CA GLU A 83 -7.90 19.14 -10.85
C GLU A 83 -7.37 20.34 -11.63
N VAL A 84 -7.38 21.48 -10.96
CA VAL A 84 -6.84 22.73 -11.48
C VAL A 84 -5.79 23.27 -10.52
N ASP A 85 -4.72 23.81 -11.08
CA ASP A 85 -3.67 24.42 -10.27
C ASP A 85 -4.19 25.69 -9.58
N THR A 86 -4.02 25.72 -8.24
CA THR A 86 -4.39 26.88 -7.41
C THR A 86 -3.24 27.19 -6.44
N PRO A 87 -2.10 27.65 -6.97
CA PRO A 87 -0.85 27.73 -6.19
C PRO A 87 -0.84 28.85 -5.14
N LYS A 88 -1.86 29.68 -5.08
CA LYS A 88 -1.91 30.83 -4.17
C LYS A 88 -3.04 30.69 -3.16
N ALA A 89 -2.80 31.13 -1.93
CA ALA A 89 -3.88 31.42 -1.01
C ALA A 89 -4.69 32.63 -1.53
N GLY A 90 -6.00 32.62 -1.31
CA GLY A 90 -6.85 33.72 -1.74
C GLY A 90 -8.27 33.30 -2.06
N LYS A 91 -8.98 34.19 -2.72
CA LYS A 91 -10.35 33.95 -3.17
C LYS A 91 -10.35 33.30 -4.56
N TYR A 92 -11.24 32.30 -4.71
CA TYR A 92 -11.52 31.64 -5.99
C TYR A 92 -13.03 31.58 -6.20
N THR A 93 -13.46 31.91 -7.42
CA THR A 93 -14.86 31.91 -7.84
C THR A 93 -15.09 30.83 -8.89
N LEU A 94 -15.84 29.79 -8.53
CA LEU A 94 -16.32 28.78 -9.47
C LEU A 94 -17.64 29.26 -10.06
N SER A 95 -17.75 29.29 -11.37
CA SER A 95 -18.98 29.64 -12.10
C SER A 95 -19.25 28.66 -13.23
N MET A 96 -20.52 28.51 -13.56
CA MET A 96 -20.95 27.69 -14.71
C MET A 96 -22.34 28.11 -15.17
N TYR A 97 -22.69 27.80 -16.41
CA TYR A 97 -24.06 27.91 -16.88
C TYR A 97 -24.77 26.58 -16.60
N VAL A 98 -25.99 26.70 -16.09
CA VAL A 98 -26.85 25.55 -15.77
C VAL A 98 -28.26 25.79 -16.25
N LYS A 99 -28.94 24.72 -16.66
CA LYS A 99 -30.36 24.66 -17.03
C LYS A 99 -30.91 23.34 -16.49
N ALA A 100 -32.13 23.33 -15.98
CA ALA A 100 -32.76 22.12 -15.50
C ALA A 100 -34.13 21.89 -16.16
N ASP A 101 -34.68 20.70 -16.12
CA ASP A 101 -36.05 20.36 -16.59
C ASP A 101 -37.10 20.93 -15.64
N ARG A 102 -36.74 21.33 -14.44
CA ARG A 102 -37.57 21.94 -13.42
C ARG A 102 -36.77 22.86 -12.49
N PRO A 103 -37.40 23.83 -11.82
CA PRO A 103 -36.71 24.62 -10.81
C PRO A 103 -36.24 23.77 -9.63
N GLY A 104 -35.06 24.08 -9.07
CA GLY A 104 -34.49 23.37 -7.96
C GLY A 104 -33.25 24.06 -7.39
N LYS A 105 -32.41 23.30 -6.73
CA LYS A 105 -31.12 23.77 -6.22
C LYS A 105 -30.03 22.71 -6.44
N ILE A 106 -28.81 23.17 -6.67
CA ILE A 106 -27.61 22.35 -6.77
C ILE A 106 -26.57 22.85 -5.80
N ARG A 107 -25.61 21.99 -5.46
CA ARG A 107 -24.48 22.34 -4.60
C ARG A 107 -23.23 22.52 -5.44
N LEU A 108 -22.73 23.76 -5.51
CA LEU A 108 -21.38 24.04 -6.03
C LEU A 108 -20.38 23.79 -4.90
N GLN A 109 -19.28 23.12 -5.22
CA GLN A 109 -18.27 22.77 -4.23
C GLN A 109 -16.88 22.92 -4.83
N LEU A 110 -15.94 23.46 -4.07
CA LEU A 110 -14.54 23.50 -4.41
C LEU A 110 -13.73 22.84 -3.30
N ASN A 111 -13.05 21.78 -3.66
CA ASN A 111 -12.17 21.04 -2.75
C ASN A 111 -10.75 21.52 -2.96
N HIS A 112 -10.16 22.19 -1.98
CA HIS A 112 -8.80 22.67 -2.02
C HIS A 112 -7.88 21.70 -1.26
N VAL A 113 -6.82 21.24 -1.92
CA VAL A 113 -5.85 20.31 -1.35
C VAL A 113 -4.67 21.12 -0.84
N ALA A 114 -4.39 21.04 0.46
CA ALA A 114 -3.25 21.73 1.06
C ALA A 114 -1.90 21.18 0.55
N ALA A 115 -0.83 21.96 0.72
CA ALA A 115 0.51 21.58 0.25
C ALA A 115 1.06 20.30 0.88
N ASP A 116 0.54 19.91 2.05
CA ASP A 116 0.86 18.61 2.68
C ASP A 116 0.11 17.43 2.03
N GLY A 117 -0.76 17.71 1.05
CA GLY A 117 -1.57 16.71 0.36
C GLY A 117 -2.61 15.98 1.23
N VAL A 118 -2.70 16.34 2.50
CA VAL A 118 -3.48 15.62 3.53
C VAL A 118 -4.75 16.34 3.89
N ARG A 119 -4.64 17.64 4.01
CA ARG A 119 -5.75 18.48 4.46
C ARG A 119 -6.54 18.96 3.27
N TRP A 120 -7.84 18.70 3.34
CA TRP A 120 -8.80 19.15 2.35
C TRP A 120 -9.66 20.24 2.99
N ASP A 121 -9.59 21.44 2.42
CA ASP A 121 -10.51 22.51 2.74
C ASP A 121 -11.69 22.44 1.76
N VAL A 122 -12.79 21.82 2.19
CA VAL A 122 -13.99 21.62 1.37
C VAL A 122 -14.93 22.77 1.62
N LYS A 123 -15.18 23.57 0.60
CA LYS A 123 -16.12 24.67 0.62
C LYS A 123 -17.27 24.40 -0.35
N PHE A 124 -18.49 24.67 0.07
CA PHE A 124 -19.66 24.51 -0.78
C PHE A 124 -20.71 25.60 -0.58
N LYS A 125 -21.56 25.78 -1.57
CA LYS A 125 -22.71 26.67 -1.54
C LYS A 125 -23.85 26.11 -2.38
N TYR A 126 -25.08 26.17 -1.88
CA TYR A 126 -26.26 25.88 -2.67
C TYR A 126 -26.63 27.07 -3.51
N VAL A 127 -26.95 26.82 -4.79
CA VAL A 127 -27.42 27.83 -5.75
C VAL A 127 -28.72 27.34 -6.40
N PRO A 128 -29.68 28.26 -6.72
CA PRO A 128 -30.89 27.89 -7.42
C PRO A 128 -30.61 27.56 -8.89
N VAL A 129 -31.43 26.68 -9.47
CA VAL A 129 -31.47 26.38 -10.89
C VAL A 129 -32.88 26.56 -11.42
N THR A 130 -32.98 26.95 -12.69
CA THR A 130 -34.24 27.21 -13.40
C THR A 130 -34.33 26.40 -14.69
N THR A 131 -35.44 26.52 -15.40
CA THR A 131 -35.62 25.90 -16.72
C THR A 131 -34.93 26.65 -17.85
N GLU A 132 -34.37 27.82 -17.56
CA GLU A 132 -33.60 28.63 -18.50
C GLU A 132 -32.11 28.57 -18.18
N TRP A 133 -31.27 28.74 -19.19
CA TRP A 133 -29.84 28.86 -19.00
C TRP A 133 -29.50 30.04 -18.09
N THR A 134 -28.95 29.75 -16.93
CA THR A 134 -28.59 30.73 -15.90
C THR A 134 -27.16 30.51 -15.48
N ARG A 135 -26.36 31.58 -15.40
CA ARG A 135 -25.00 31.51 -14.84
C ARG A 135 -25.05 31.54 -13.33
N VAL A 136 -24.63 30.46 -12.70
CA VAL A 136 -24.50 30.34 -11.24
C VAL A 136 -23.06 30.42 -10.83
N PHE A 137 -22.80 30.92 -9.60
CA PHE A 137 -21.44 31.02 -9.10
C PHE A 137 -21.36 30.98 -7.58
N ALA A 138 -20.18 30.63 -7.07
CA ALA A 138 -19.83 30.70 -5.66
C ALA A 138 -18.36 31.06 -5.48
N THR A 139 -18.09 31.91 -4.49
CA THR A 139 -16.74 32.38 -4.14
C THR A 139 -16.36 31.87 -2.77
N TRP A 140 -15.13 31.37 -2.65
CA TRP A 140 -14.57 30.95 -1.37
C TRP A 140 -13.16 31.51 -1.19
N ASN A 141 -12.79 31.71 0.09
CA ASN A 141 -11.45 32.14 0.48
C ASN A 141 -10.70 30.98 1.11
N PHE A 142 -9.57 30.62 0.53
CA PHE A 142 -8.65 29.58 1.03
C PHE A 142 -7.45 30.23 1.71
N LYS A 143 -7.25 29.95 2.99
CA LYS A 143 -6.18 30.53 3.81
C LYS A 143 -4.82 29.81 3.64
N GLY A 144 -4.86 28.57 3.22
CA GLY A 144 -3.68 27.74 2.98
C GLY A 144 -3.20 27.83 1.53
N ILE A 145 -1.93 27.59 1.31
CA ILE A 145 -1.38 27.36 -0.02
C ILE A 145 -1.54 25.87 -0.33
N GLY A 146 -2.26 25.54 -1.39
CA GLY A 146 -2.35 24.19 -1.91
C GLY A 146 -2.13 24.17 -3.40
N PRO A 147 -1.46 23.14 -3.93
CA PRO A 147 -1.15 23.12 -5.35
C PRO A 147 -2.38 22.97 -6.24
N VAL A 148 -3.48 22.43 -5.70
CA VAL A 148 -4.58 21.92 -6.53
C VAL A 148 -5.95 22.17 -5.89
N SER A 149 -6.93 22.48 -6.71
CA SER A 149 -8.34 22.48 -6.37
C SER A 149 -9.15 21.59 -7.31
N VAL A 150 -10.21 20.99 -6.80
CA VAL A 150 -11.14 20.16 -7.56
C VAL A 150 -12.52 20.80 -7.56
N PRO A 151 -12.96 21.33 -8.69
CA PRO A 151 -14.31 21.86 -8.82
C PRO A 151 -15.34 20.73 -8.90
N ASN A 152 -16.46 20.87 -8.18
CA ASN A 152 -17.53 19.89 -8.16
C ASN A 152 -18.90 20.56 -8.25
N LEU A 153 -19.84 19.83 -8.83
CA LEU A 153 -21.26 20.08 -8.74
C LEU A 153 -21.95 18.85 -8.17
N ILE A 154 -22.85 19.02 -7.24
CA ILE A 154 -23.53 17.92 -6.59
C ILE A 154 -25.04 18.14 -6.61
N LEU A 155 -25.75 17.11 -7.07
CA LEU A 155 -27.20 16.98 -6.94
C LEU A 155 -27.48 16.15 -5.69
N ASP A 156 -27.86 16.81 -4.61
CA ASP A 156 -28.18 16.17 -3.34
C ASP A 156 -29.62 15.66 -3.33
N ASP A 157 -29.86 14.43 -3.76
CA ASP A 157 -31.18 13.79 -3.69
C ASP A 157 -32.31 14.66 -4.30
N ASN A 158 -32.00 15.30 -5.39
CA ASN A 158 -32.87 16.22 -6.06
C ASN A 158 -33.11 15.73 -7.50
N PRO A 159 -34.17 14.91 -7.74
CA PRO A 159 -34.45 14.35 -9.05
C PRO A 159 -34.68 15.45 -10.08
N MET A 160 -33.83 15.48 -11.10
CA MET A 160 -33.93 16.39 -12.24
C MET A 160 -33.03 15.95 -13.39
N THR A 161 -33.29 16.48 -14.55
CA THR A 161 -32.34 16.54 -15.65
C THR A 161 -31.66 17.89 -15.59
N LEU A 162 -30.32 17.89 -15.48
CA LEU A 162 -29.51 19.10 -15.40
C LEU A 162 -28.55 19.17 -16.61
N TRP A 163 -28.54 20.31 -17.30
CA TRP A 163 -27.54 20.65 -18.31
C TRP A 163 -26.51 21.61 -17.69
N ILE A 164 -25.24 21.39 -18.01
CA ILE A 164 -24.09 22.16 -17.50
C ILE A 164 -23.24 22.58 -18.68
N ASP A 165 -22.78 23.82 -18.66
CA ASP A 165 -21.93 24.37 -19.71
C ASP A 165 -21.07 25.53 -19.21
N GLY A 166 -20.01 25.88 -19.93
CA GLY A 166 -19.20 27.06 -19.68
C GLY A 166 -18.65 27.15 -18.26
N VAL A 167 -18.05 26.03 -17.77
CA VAL A 167 -17.48 25.96 -16.42
C VAL A 167 -16.19 26.76 -16.35
N GLN A 168 -16.05 27.62 -15.32
CA GLN A 168 -14.88 28.49 -15.17
C GLN A 168 -14.48 28.64 -13.71
N LEU A 169 -13.18 28.63 -13.46
CA LEU A 169 -12.60 28.96 -12.16
C LEU A 169 -11.77 30.24 -12.28
N ASP A 170 -12.18 31.28 -11.60
CA ASP A 170 -11.51 32.59 -11.57
C ASP A 170 -10.76 32.78 -10.24
N GLU A 171 -9.55 33.34 -10.32
CA GLU A 171 -8.89 33.92 -9.15
C GLU A 171 -9.56 35.26 -8.83
N GLY A 172 -9.97 35.45 -7.57
CA GLY A 172 -10.71 36.61 -7.11
C GLY A 172 -12.14 36.27 -6.66
N ASP A 173 -12.95 37.33 -6.43
CA ASP A 173 -14.31 37.24 -5.89
C ASP A 173 -15.41 37.51 -6.93
N THR A 174 -15.05 37.60 -8.19
CA THR A 174 -15.97 37.93 -9.27
C THR A 174 -15.90 36.88 -10.38
N ALA A 175 -17.07 36.37 -10.78
CA ALA A 175 -17.19 35.54 -11.98
C ALA A 175 -16.99 36.39 -13.22
N LYS A 176 -15.83 36.28 -13.89
CA LYS A 176 -15.53 36.98 -15.13
C LYS A 176 -16.38 36.44 -16.27
N PRO A 177 -16.55 37.18 -17.38
CA PRO A 177 -17.16 36.62 -18.59
C PRO A 177 -16.53 35.28 -18.97
N TYR A 178 -17.37 34.33 -19.40
CA TYR A 178 -16.86 33.02 -19.78
C TYR A 178 -15.84 33.11 -20.92
N ALA A 179 -14.74 32.39 -20.75
CA ALA A 179 -13.74 32.15 -21.78
C ALA A 179 -13.24 30.70 -21.71
N PRO A 180 -12.99 30.03 -22.83
CA PRO A 180 -12.34 28.71 -22.83
C PRO A 180 -10.89 28.80 -22.35
N ALA A 181 -10.28 27.66 -22.03
CA ALA A 181 -8.89 27.61 -21.56
C ALA A 181 -7.86 28.05 -22.63
N ALA A 182 -8.23 27.94 -23.89
CA ALA A 182 -7.46 28.43 -25.03
C ALA A 182 -8.39 28.70 -26.24
N GLY A 183 -7.95 29.49 -27.20
CA GLY A 183 -8.69 29.69 -28.45
C GLY A 183 -8.83 28.43 -29.29
N VAL A 184 -7.93 27.46 -29.08
CA VAL A 184 -7.98 26.14 -29.66
C VAL A 184 -7.69 25.11 -28.54
N GLU A 185 -8.49 24.07 -28.47
CA GLU A 185 -8.26 22.97 -27.57
C GLU A 185 -8.29 21.64 -28.35
N ALA A 186 -7.47 20.69 -27.92
CA ALA A 186 -7.47 19.32 -28.43
C ALA A 186 -7.39 18.30 -27.30
N ALA A 187 -7.86 17.10 -27.57
CA ALA A 187 -7.80 15.97 -26.64
C ALA A 187 -7.75 14.64 -27.37
N VAL A 188 -7.41 13.58 -26.65
CA VAL A 188 -7.35 12.21 -27.17
C VAL A 188 -8.29 11.32 -26.35
N SER A 189 -9.03 10.43 -27.02
CA SER A 189 -9.79 9.35 -26.38
C SER A 189 -9.70 8.07 -27.20
N LEU A 190 -10.09 6.96 -26.59
CA LEU A 190 -10.34 5.72 -27.33
C LEU A 190 -11.77 5.67 -27.85
N LYS A 191 -12.00 4.99 -28.97
CA LYS A 191 -13.36 4.71 -29.45
C LYS A 191 -14.13 3.94 -28.38
N GLY A 192 -15.31 4.43 -28.01
CA GLY A 192 -16.11 3.88 -26.92
C GLY A 192 -15.77 4.45 -25.53
N ASP A 193 -14.92 5.50 -25.47
CA ASP A 193 -14.51 6.21 -24.23
C ASP A 193 -13.92 5.28 -23.16
N LEU A 194 -13.16 4.28 -23.62
CA LEU A 194 -12.53 3.27 -22.77
C LEU A 194 -11.33 3.87 -22.01
N ASP A 195 -11.16 3.44 -20.79
CA ASP A 195 -10.00 3.80 -19.94
C ASP A 195 -8.91 2.72 -19.97
N TRP A 196 -9.26 1.52 -20.38
CA TRP A 196 -8.33 0.42 -20.57
C TRP A 196 -8.74 -0.51 -21.71
N ILE A 197 -7.76 -1.20 -22.27
CA ILE A 197 -7.90 -2.09 -23.42
C ILE A 197 -6.94 -3.29 -23.28
N TYR A 198 -7.21 -4.32 -24.07
CA TYR A 198 -6.17 -5.31 -24.37
C TYR A 198 -5.25 -4.80 -25.48
N ALA A 199 -3.98 -5.16 -25.44
CA ALA A 199 -3.02 -4.82 -26.49
C ALA A 199 -3.53 -5.29 -27.88
N GLY A 200 -3.21 -4.52 -28.92
CA GLY A 200 -3.61 -4.75 -30.28
C GLY A 200 -4.12 -3.49 -30.97
N LYS A 201 -4.78 -3.68 -32.11
CA LYS A 201 -5.30 -2.56 -32.92
C LYS A 201 -6.58 -1.96 -32.35
N HIS A 202 -6.55 -0.66 -32.13
CA HIS A 202 -7.69 0.12 -31.64
C HIS A 202 -7.79 1.44 -32.40
N THR A 203 -8.94 2.11 -32.31
CA THR A 203 -9.11 3.44 -32.89
C THR A 203 -8.97 4.48 -31.79
N LEU A 204 -7.92 5.30 -31.87
CA LEU A 204 -7.81 6.57 -31.15
C LEU A 204 -8.74 7.59 -31.83
N ARG A 205 -9.26 8.52 -31.06
CA ARG A 205 -9.99 9.69 -31.53
C ARG A 205 -9.25 10.93 -31.07
N VAL A 206 -8.85 11.75 -32.03
CA VAL A 206 -8.27 13.06 -31.79
C VAL A 206 -9.38 14.09 -31.94
N HIS A 207 -9.77 14.71 -30.85
CA HIS A 207 -10.77 15.76 -30.79
C HIS A 207 -10.07 17.12 -30.88
N ALA A 208 -10.64 18.05 -31.63
CA ALA A 208 -10.14 19.42 -31.67
C ALA A 208 -11.32 20.41 -31.77
N ALA A 209 -11.24 21.50 -31.03
CA ALA A 209 -12.22 22.58 -31.02
C ALA A 209 -11.56 23.94 -31.28
N ASN A 210 -12.17 24.75 -32.10
CA ASN A 210 -11.78 26.13 -32.41
C ASN A 210 -12.84 27.08 -31.84
N TYR A 211 -12.48 27.83 -30.82
CA TYR A 211 -13.34 28.83 -30.18
C TYR A 211 -13.16 30.25 -30.73
N THR A 212 -12.35 30.41 -31.79
CA THR A 212 -12.04 31.73 -32.39
C THR A 212 -12.96 32.05 -33.57
N ASP A 213 -13.01 33.31 -33.93
CA ASP A 213 -13.79 33.84 -35.09
C ASP A 213 -13.13 33.56 -36.45
N THR A 214 -11.97 32.89 -36.47
CA THR A 214 -11.25 32.59 -37.72
C THR A 214 -11.09 31.06 -37.89
N ALA A 215 -11.13 30.64 -39.18
CA ALA A 215 -10.81 29.24 -39.51
C ALA A 215 -9.37 28.91 -39.15
N LYS A 216 -9.13 27.68 -38.69
CA LYS A 216 -7.81 27.20 -38.26
C LYS A 216 -7.45 25.89 -38.95
N THR A 217 -6.18 25.80 -39.39
CA THR A 217 -5.56 24.52 -39.75
C THR A 217 -4.56 24.15 -38.67
N LEU A 218 -4.90 23.14 -37.90
CA LEU A 218 -4.12 22.72 -36.73
C LEU A 218 -3.14 21.61 -37.12
N GLU A 219 -1.93 21.68 -36.58
CA GLU A 219 -1.01 20.56 -36.54
C GLU A 219 -1.01 19.98 -35.11
N VAL A 220 -1.47 18.72 -34.97
CA VAL A 220 -1.47 17.98 -33.71
C VAL A 220 -0.31 16.98 -33.73
N LYS A 221 0.64 17.15 -32.82
CA LYS A 221 1.76 16.24 -32.60
C LYS A 221 1.54 15.45 -31.32
N LEU A 222 1.45 14.14 -31.44
CA LEU A 222 1.24 13.22 -30.32
C LEU A 222 2.48 12.38 -30.03
N ASN A 223 2.75 12.20 -28.76
CA ASN A 223 3.76 11.28 -28.26
C ASN A 223 3.06 10.30 -27.33
N GLU A 224 3.33 9.02 -27.49
CA GLU A 224 3.00 7.99 -26.50
C GLU A 224 4.23 7.75 -25.62
N SER A 225 3.99 7.64 -24.32
CA SER A 225 4.98 7.16 -23.35
C SER A 225 4.30 6.17 -22.42
N GLU A 226 5.05 5.20 -21.96
CA GLU A 226 4.62 4.40 -20.81
C GLU A 226 5.10 5.09 -19.53
N ALA A 227 4.25 5.11 -18.50
CA ALA A 227 4.47 5.91 -17.30
C ALA A 227 5.69 5.46 -16.48
N ASP A 228 5.95 4.16 -16.41
CA ASP A 228 6.91 3.54 -15.48
C ASP A 228 8.11 2.88 -16.17
N THR A 229 8.17 2.95 -17.51
CA THR A 229 9.27 2.41 -18.31
C THR A 229 9.92 3.49 -19.19
N ALA A 230 10.96 3.08 -19.93
CA ALA A 230 11.63 3.96 -20.89
C ALA A 230 10.92 4.02 -22.26
N PHE A 231 9.78 3.35 -22.41
CA PHE A 231 9.06 3.31 -23.68
C PHE A 231 8.60 4.71 -24.10
N ARG A 232 8.93 5.08 -25.34
CA ARG A 232 8.53 6.36 -25.97
C ARG A 232 8.33 6.13 -27.45
N ARG A 233 7.26 6.71 -28.00
CA ARG A 233 6.95 6.65 -29.45
C ARG A 233 6.32 7.96 -29.88
N ASN A 234 6.85 8.55 -30.95
CA ASN A 234 6.25 9.71 -31.62
C ASN A 234 5.30 9.25 -32.71
N LEU A 235 4.12 9.84 -32.77
CA LEU A 235 3.15 9.61 -33.82
C LEU A 235 3.38 10.60 -34.97
N PRO A 236 3.03 10.22 -36.22
CA PRO A 236 3.01 11.18 -37.33
C PRO A 236 2.12 12.39 -37.01
N PRO A 237 2.52 13.61 -37.37
CA PRO A 237 1.69 14.78 -37.15
C PRO A 237 0.37 14.68 -37.88
N LEU A 238 -0.73 15.07 -37.23
CA LEU A 238 -2.07 15.10 -37.80
C LEU A 238 -2.48 16.54 -38.11
N LYS A 239 -2.97 16.78 -39.32
CA LYS A 239 -3.57 18.07 -39.70
C LYS A 239 -5.09 18.01 -39.52
N VAL A 240 -5.64 19.03 -38.85
CA VAL A 240 -7.08 19.15 -38.60
C VAL A 240 -7.55 20.54 -39.02
N GLU A 241 -8.46 20.59 -39.97
CA GLU A 241 -9.07 21.85 -40.40
C GLU A 241 -10.39 22.08 -39.65
N LEU A 242 -10.52 23.27 -39.07
CA LEU A 242 -11.68 23.69 -38.28
C LEU A 242 -12.19 25.05 -38.75
N ALA A 243 -13.47 25.14 -39.01
CA ALA A 243 -14.17 26.42 -39.20
C ALA A 243 -14.19 27.22 -37.88
N PRO A 244 -14.53 28.50 -37.90
CA PRO A 244 -14.81 29.26 -36.68
C PRO A 244 -15.88 28.56 -35.83
N HIS A 245 -15.70 28.61 -34.51
CA HIS A 245 -16.65 28.05 -33.52
C HIS A 245 -17.10 26.64 -33.85
N SER A 246 -16.16 25.77 -34.21
CA SER A 246 -16.44 24.39 -34.59
C SER A 246 -15.53 23.37 -33.89
N ALA A 247 -16.02 22.15 -33.77
CA ALA A 247 -15.26 21.02 -33.27
C ALA A 247 -15.27 19.87 -34.29
N LYS A 248 -14.21 19.07 -34.28
CA LYS A 248 -14.06 17.89 -35.14
C LYS A 248 -13.35 16.77 -34.40
N THR A 249 -13.80 15.54 -34.67
CA THR A 249 -13.14 14.33 -34.20
C THR A 249 -12.54 13.60 -35.40
N VAL A 250 -11.25 13.27 -35.30
CA VAL A 250 -10.53 12.53 -36.34
C VAL A 250 -10.16 11.16 -35.78
N PRO A 251 -10.62 10.07 -36.39
CA PRO A 251 -10.21 8.72 -35.99
C PRO A 251 -8.78 8.44 -36.48
N LEU A 252 -8.03 7.70 -35.68
CA LEU A 252 -6.66 7.27 -35.98
C LEU A 252 -6.53 5.78 -35.56
N ASP A 253 -6.29 4.91 -36.52
CA ASP A 253 -5.99 3.52 -36.22
C ASP A 253 -4.61 3.41 -35.57
N TYR A 254 -4.55 2.72 -34.44
CA TYR A 254 -3.37 2.67 -33.61
C TYR A 254 -3.16 1.26 -33.05
N ASP A 255 -1.92 0.78 -33.06
CA ASP A 255 -1.55 -0.51 -32.55
C ASP A 255 -0.84 -0.36 -31.20
N PHE A 256 -1.54 -0.76 -30.13
CA PHE A 256 -1.00 -0.81 -28.77
C PHE A 256 -0.22 -2.11 -28.59
N ASN A 257 1.07 -2.05 -28.78
CA ASN A 257 1.98 -3.20 -28.71
C ASN A 257 2.88 -3.21 -27.48
N HIS A 258 2.53 -2.43 -26.47
CA HIS A 258 3.26 -2.29 -25.20
C HIS A 258 2.29 -2.34 -24.03
N TYR A 259 2.55 -3.18 -23.04
CA TYR A 259 1.75 -3.27 -21.81
C TYR A 259 2.20 -2.20 -20.82
N GLY A 260 1.27 -1.62 -20.09
CA GLY A 260 1.56 -0.55 -19.15
C GLY A 260 0.46 0.51 -19.16
N VAL A 261 0.75 1.67 -18.59
CA VAL A 261 -0.11 2.86 -18.69
C VAL A 261 0.41 3.74 -19.83
N SER A 262 -0.23 3.63 -20.98
CA SER A 262 0.08 4.49 -22.15
C SER A 262 -0.43 5.90 -21.93
N VAL A 263 0.49 6.87 -21.89
CA VAL A 263 0.21 8.28 -21.74
C VAL A 263 0.42 8.98 -23.08
N PHE A 264 -0.64 9.55 -23.62
CA PHE A 264 -0.61 10.40 -24.81
C PHE A 264 -0.49 11.86 -24.41
N SER A 265 0.56 12.49 -24.84
CA SER A 265 0.83 13.93 -24.67
C SER A 265 1.32 14.54 -25.96
N GLY A 266 1.51 15.85 -26.00
CA GLY A 266 2.02 16.50 -27.21
C GLY A 266 1.66 17.96 -27.30
N THR A 267 1.58 18.46 -28.51
CA THR A 267 1.26 19.88 -28.81
C THR A 267 0.21 19.99 -29.90
N VAL A 268 -0.52 21.06 -29.85
CA VAL A 268 -1.38 21.54 -30.96
C VAL A 268 -1.01 22.95 -31.28
N SER A 269 -0.92 23.27 -32.56
CA SER A 269 -0.64 24.64 -32.99
C SER A 269 -1.73 25.60 -32.51
N ASP A 270 -1.32 26.79 -32.03
CA ASP A 270 -2.18 27.87 -31.53
C ASP A 270 -3.12 27.47 -30.36
N GLY A 271 -2.81 26.40 -29.60
CA GLY A 271 -3.75 25.91 -28.61
C GLY A 271 -3.16 25.05 -27.49
N LYS A 272 -4.06 24.34 -26.79
CA LYS A 272 -3.72 23.42 -25.72
C LYS A 272 -4.18 21.99 -26.05
N LEU A 273 -3.32 21.02 -25.80
CA LEU A 273 -3.65 19.60 -25.85
C LEU A 273 -3.87 19.07 -24.43
N ASN A 274 -5.02 18.47 -24.20
CA ASN A 274 -5.31 17.75 -22.96
C ASN A 274 -4.71 16.33 -23.05
N PRO A 275 -3.74 15.96 -22.20
CA PRO A 275 -3.14 14.65 -22.22
C PRO A 275 -4.17 13.59 -21.81
N ALA A 276 -4.00 12.36 -22.32
CA ALA A 276 -4.83 11.22 -21.98
C ALA A 276 -3.96 10.02 -21.55
N ALA A 277 -4.50 9.16 -20.69
CA ALA A 277 -3.86 7.94 -20.29
C ALA A 277 -4.82 6.76 -20.44
N PHE A 278 -4.28 5.59 -20.82
CA PHE A 278 -5.04 4.36 -21.01
C PHE A 278 -4.25 3.18 -20.48
N GLY A 279 -4.92 2.27 -19.76
CA GLY A 279 -4.31 1.01 -19.37
C GLY A 279 -4.26 0.02 -20.53
N VAL A 280 -3.12 -0.57 -20.78
CA VAL A 280 -2.92 -1.59 -21.80
C VAL A 280 -2.54 -2.90 -21.12
N LEU A 281 -3.41 -3.89 -21.21
CA LEU A 281 -3.28 -5.20 -20.59
C LEU A 281 -3.06 -6.29 -21.64
N ALA A 282 -2.38 -7.37 -21.27
CA ALA A 282 -2.41 -8.58 -22.07
C ALA A 282 -3.76 -9.26 -21.93
N LYS A 283 -4.28 -9.82 -23.04
CA LYS A 283 -5.41 -10.73 -22.96
C LYS A 283 -4.95 -12.02 -22.29
N LEU A 284 -5.49 -12.30 -21.10
CA LEU A 284 -5.11 -13.48 -20.35
C LEU A 284 -5.66 -14.76 -20.99
N PRO A 285 -4.94 -15.88 -20.87
CA PRO A 285 -5.46 -17.18 -21.31
C PRO A 285 -6.68 -17.56 -20.47
N ASP A 286 -7.65 -18.21 -21.09
CA ASP A 286 -8.82 -18.74 -20.40
C ASP A 286 -8.47 -20.07 -19.71
N ILE A 287 -7.83 -19.96 -18.56
CA ILE A 287 -7.45 -21.10 -17.73
C ILE A 287 -8.44 -21.20 -16.57
N LYS A 288 -9.10 -22.34 -16.46
CA LYS A 288 -9.91 -22.67 -15.30
C LYS A 288 -8.97 -23.11 -14.17
N LEU A 289 -8.81 -22.26 -13.16
CA LEU A 289 -8.06 -22.57 -11.96
C LEU A 289 -8.96 -23.33 -10.97
N ASP A 290 -8.34 -24.29 -10.27
CA ASP A 290 -8.94 -24.99 -9.14
C ASP A 290 -8.51 -24.30 -7.84
N PRO A 291 -9.41 -23.64 -7.11
CA PRO A 291 -9.03 -22.91 -5.90
C PRO A 291 -8.42 -23.78 -4.79
N GLU A 292 -8.52 -25.11 -4.89
CA GLU A 292 -7.93 -26.02 -3.92
C GLU A 292 -6.49 -26.43 -4.25
N LYS A 293 -6.07 -26.21 -5.50
CA LYS A 293 -4.77 -26.65 -6.01
C LYS A 293 -3.92 -25.53 -6.56
N ASP A 294 -4.58 -24.52 -7.12
CA ASP A 294 -3.92 -23.44 -7.84
C ASP A 294 -3.79 -22.21 -6.95
N PHE A 295 -2.60 -21.63 -6.94
CA PHE A 295 -2.39 -20.34 -6.28
C PHE A 295 -3.19 -19.24 -6.98
N MET A 296 -3.93 -18.47 -6.20
CA MET A 296 -4.70 -17.34 -6.69
C MET A 296 -4.31 -16.05 -5.97
N VAL A 297 -4.27 -14.99 -6.75
CA VAL A 297 -4.20 -13.63 -6.24
C VAL A 297 -5.60 -13.04 -6.23
N GLY A 298 -5.88 -12.29 -5.20
CA GLY A 298 -7.18 -11.65 -5.03
C GLY A 298 -7.10 -10.26 -4.43
N GLU A 299 -8.26 -9.64 -4.36
CA GLU A 299 -8.47 -8.32 -3.79
C GLU A 299 -9.10 -8.45 -2.40
N ASN A 300 -8.76 -7.53 -1.54
CA ASN A 300 -9.40 -7.39 -0.25
C ASN A 300 -10.30 -6.14 -0.25
N GLU A 301 -11.56 -6.33 -0.27
CA GLU A 301 -12.65 -5.38 -0.48
C GLU A 301 -13.00 -5.13 -1.96
N PRO A 302 -14.29 -4.91 -2.25
CA PRO A 302 -14.74 -4.53 -3.58
C PRO A 302 -14.07 -3.24 -4.07
N PRO A 303 -13.76 -3.14 -5.37
CA PRO A 303 -13.01 -2.01 -5.94
C PRO A 303 -13.71 -0.64 -5.83
N TYR A 304 -14.93 -0.60 -5.36
CA TYR A 304 -15.73 0.62 -5.21
C TYR A 304 -16.24 0.86 -3.79
N MET A 305 -15.91 -0.03 -2.83
CA MET A 305 -16.31 0.19 -1.43
C MET A 305 -15.52 1.32 -0.80
N ARG A 306 -16.20 2.41 -0.52
CA ARG A 306 -15.66 3.50 0.29
C ARG A 306 -16.12 3.37 1.74
N ARG A 307 -15.19 3.45 2.67
CA ARG A 307 -15.52 3.69 4.08
C ARG A 307 -15.98 5.12 4.27
N HIS A 308 -17.20 5.45 3.95
CA HIS A 308 -17.79 6.69 4.43
C HIS A 308 -18.64 6.41 5.67
N ARG A 309 -18.46 7.31 6.65
CA ARG A 309 -19.18 7.32 7.95
C ARG A 309 -20.69 7.44 7.83
N LYS A 310 -21.23 7.63 6.65
CA LYS A 310 -22.65 7.65 6.35
C LYS A 310 -22.85 6.70 5.18
N GLU A 311 -23.85 5.87 5.23
CA GLU A 311 -24.30 4.82 4.35
C GLU A 311 -24.42 5.21 2.85
N ARG A 312 -23.33 5.70 2.27
CA ARG A 312 -23.26 6.12 0.88
C ARG A 312 -22.49 5.06 0.09
N PHE A 313 -23.18 4.36 -0.76
CA PHE A 313 -22.57 3.45 -1.73
C PHE A 313 -22.25 4.23 -2.99
N ALA A 314 -21.03 4.17 -3.49
CA ALA A 314 -20.73 4.60 -4.82
C ALA A 314 -21.25 3.54 -5.78
N ALA A 315 -22.35 3.80 -6.41
CA ALA A 315 -22.81 3.00 -7.54
C ALA A 315 -22.52 3.79 -8.82
N ALA A 316 -21.83 3.17 -9.74
CA ALA A 316 -21.59 3.58 -11.12
C ALA A 316 -21.07 5.02 -11.36
N THR A 317 -19.94 5.08 -11.99
CA THR A 317 -19.55 6.23 -12.81
C THR A 317 -20.10 6.03 -14.21
N ILE A 318 -20.53 7.09 -14.85
CA ILE A 318 -21.23 7.03 -16.15
C ILE A 318 -20.28 6.74 -17.31
N PHE A 319 -19.00 6.95 -17.13
CA PHE A 319 -18.00 6.59 -18.11
C PHE A 319 -17.68 5.10 -18.05
N GLN A 320 -18.59 4.24 -18.53
CA GLN A 320 -18.37 2.79 -18.57
C GLN A 320 -17.81 2.16 -17.28
N ASP A 321 -17.73 2.92 -16.21
CA ASP A 321 -17.19 2.52 -14.92
C ASP A 321 -18.35 2.06 -14.02
N THR A 322 -19.08 1.06 -14.47
CA THR A 322 -20.06 0.37 -13.65
C THR A 322 -19.34 -0.53 -12.64
N PRO A 323 -19.98 -0.92 -11.52
CA PRO A 323 -19.42 -1.95 -10.63
C PRO A 323 -18.94 -3.18 -11.40
N GLU A 324 -19.70 -3.65 -12.38
CA GLU A 324 -19.35 -4.79 -13.21
C GLU A 324 -18.06 -4.56 -14.01
N LYS A 325 -17.87 -3.37 -14.62
CA LYS A 325 -16.65 -3.02 -15.34
C LYS A 325 -15.41 -3.00 -14.45
N ARG A 326 -15.54 -2.59 -13.20
CA ARG A 326 -14.45 -2.65 -12.22
C ARG A 326 -14.11 -4.09 -11.85
N TRP A 327 -15.09 -4.94 -11.68
CA TRP A 327 -14.89 -6.37 -11.49
C TRP A 327 -14.26 -7.03 -12.73
N GLU A 328 -14.69 -6.65 -13.94
CA GLU A 328 -14.07 -7.09 -15.20
C GLU A 328 -12.59 -6.68 -15.26
N LEU A 329 -12.28 -5.45 -14.85
CA LEU A 329 -10.88 -4.97 -14.80
C LEU A 329 -10.05 -5.76 -13.78
N LEU A 330 -10.58 -6.03 -12.59
CA LEU A 330 -9.88 -6.88 -11.61
C LEU A 330 -9.62 -8.28 -12.21
N ARG A 331 -10.62 -8.85 -12.87
CA ARG A 331 -10.46 -10.15 -13.56
C ARG A 331 -9.40 -10.09 -14.66
N ALA A 332 -9.41 -9.02 -15.47
CA ALA A 332 -8.41 -8.76 -16.51
C ALA A 332 -7.00 -8.56 -15.93
N SER A 333 -6.90 -8.01 -14.73
CA SER A 333 -5.63 -7.83 -13.99
C SER A 333 -5.10 -9.11 -13.34
N GLY A 334 -5.73 -10.26 -13.56
CA GLY A 334 -5.27 -11.54 -13.01
C GLY A 334 -5.87 -11.91 -11.66
N MET A 335 -6.66 -11.04 -11.03
CA MET A 335 -7.34 -11.35 -9.78
C MET A 335 -8.40 -12.42 -10.00
N ARG A 336 -8.47 -13.37 -9.08
CA ARG A 336 -9.38 -14.52 -9.15
C ARG A 336 -10.25 -14.70 -7.93
N MET A 337 -9.93 -13.99 -6.85
CA MET A 337 -10.66 -14.01 -5.59
C MET A 337 -10.91 -12.59 -5.10
N CYS A 338 -11.92 -12.42 -4.23
CA CYS A 338 -12.10 -11.19 -3.48
C CYS A 338 -12.56 -11.50 -2.06
N ARG A 339 -11.83 -10.97 -1.09
CA ARG A 339 -12.20 -10.98 0.31
C ARG A 339 -13.28 -9.93 0.53
N TYR A 340 -14.51 -10.38 0.60
CA TYR A 340 -15.69 -9.54 0.67
C TYR A 340 -16.14 -9.35 2.11
N TRP A 341 -16.14 -8.10 2.58
CA TRP A 341 -16.55 -7.74 3.92
C TRP A 341 -18.07 -7.68 4.03
N LEU A 342 -18.68 -8.82 4.35
CA LEU A 342 -20.12 -8.87 4.62
C LEU A 342 -20.37 -8.29 6.02
N ARG A 343 -20.73 -7.03 6.07
CA ARG A 343 -20.97 -6.35 7.33
C ARG A 343 -22.31 -6.76 7.91
N TRP A 344 -22.31 -7.35 9.09
CA TRP A 344 -23.51 -7.84 9.73
C TRP A 344 -24.58 -6.74 9.83
N MET A 345 -24.21 -5.50 10.26
CA MET A 345 -25.12 -4.36 10.33
C MET A 345 -25.82 -3.99 9.00
N ARG A 346 -25.23 -4.37 7.88
CA ARG A 346 -25.81 -4.14 6.56
C ARG A 346 -26.59 -5.34 6.07
N PHE A 347 -26.14 -6.50 6.46
CA PHE A 347 -26.84 -7.76 6.19
C PHE A 347 -28.12 -7.87 7.02
N GLU A 348 -28.07 -7.46 8.29
CA GLU A 348 -29.19 -7.46 9.21
C GLU A 348 -29.26 -6.11 9.94
N PRO A 349 -29.80 -5.05 9.28
CA PRO A 349 -29.85 -3.69 9.82
C PRO A 349 -30.76 -3.55 11.02
N GLU A 350 -31.75 -4.42 11.16
CA GLU A 350 -32.62 -4.60 12.32
C GLU A 350 -32.72 -6.08 12.66
N GLU A 351 -32.90 -6.42 13.93
CA GLU A 351 -33.00 -7.83 14.37
C GLU A 351 -34.04 -8.61 13.54
N GLY A 352 -33.61 -9.69 12.92
CA GLY A 352 -34.45 -10.56 12.09
C GLY A 352 -34.78 -10.01 10.70
N LYS A 353 -34.35 -8.80 10.36
CA LYS A 353 -34.58 -8.21 9.04
C LYS A 353 -33.32 -8.24 8.17
N ILE A 354 -33.25 -9.22 7.30
CA ILE A 354 -32.15 -9.39 6.36
C ILE A 354 -32.34 -8.45 5.17
N ALA A 355 -31.34 -7.64 4.90
CA ALA A 355 -31.24 -6.79 3.71
C ALA A 355 -30.53 -7.49 2.57
N ASN A 356 -31.05 -7.37 1.36
CA ASN A 356 -30.51 -8.03 0.17
C ASN A 356 -29.36 -7.22 -0.46
N PHE A 357 -29.48 -5.92 -0.41
CA PHE A 357 -28.53 -5.00 -1.03
C PHE A 357 -27.49 -4.45 -0.04
N PRO A 358 -26.19 -4.28 -0.41
CA PRO A 358 -25.62 -4.55 -1.75
C PRO A 358 -25.06 -5.96 -1.93
N HIS A 359 -25.11 -6.81 -0.92
CA HIS A 359 -24.34 -8.04 -0.86
C HIS A 359 -24.71 -9.05 -1.95
N ASP A 360 -26.00 -9.21 -2.25
CA ASP A 360 -26.47 -10.15 -3.26
C ASP A 360 -25.98 -9.75 -4.66
N ASP A 361 -26.08 -8.46 -4.99
CA ASP A 361 -25.65 -7.94 -6.29
C ASP A 361 -24.13 -8.09 -6.46
N ASP A 362 -23.35 -7.77 -5.43
CA ASP A 362 -21.90 -7.87 -5.48
C ASP A 362 -21.42 -9.31 -5.66
N ILE A 363 -21.98 -10.24 -4.89
CA ILE A 363 -21.66 -11.68 -4.98
C ILE A 363 -22.06 -12.23 -6.35
N ALA A 364 -23.23 -11.84 -6.87
CA ALA A 364 -23.68 -12.26 -8.18
C ALA A 364 -22.79 -11.73 -9.31
N ILE A 365 -22.33 -10.47 -9.22
CA ILE A 365 -21.40 -9.88 -10.19
C ILE A 365 -20.05 -10.61 -10.12
N MET A 366 -19.48 -10.80 -8.93
CA MET A 366 -18.21 -11.55 -8.78
C MET A 366 -18.27 -12.91 -9.45
N LYS A 367 -19.30 -13.69 -9.17
CA LYS A 367 -19.49 -15.03 -9.81
C LYS A 367 -19.60 -14.94 -11.32
N ARG A 368 -20.38 -13.97 -11.84
CA ARG A 368 -20.58 -13.79 -13.28
C ARG A 368 -19.26 -13.43 -14.00
N VAL A 369 -18.43 -12.59 -13.41
CA VAL A 369 -17.14 -12.22 -13.99
C VAL A 369 -16.02 -13.23 -13.68
N GLY A 370 -16.29 -14.28 -12.92
CA GLY A 370 -15.33 -15.34 -12.61
C GLY A 370 -14.33 -14.95 -11.51
N ILE A 371 -14.77 -14.19 -10.51
CA ILE A 371 -14.05 -13.90 -9.26
C ILE A 371 -14.72 -14.67 -8.14
N GLU A 372 -13.95 -15.46 -7.40
CA GLU A 372 -14.44 -16.25 -6.27
C GLU A 372 -14.58 -15.39 -5.02
N PRO A 373 -15.77 -15.27 -4.43
CA PRO A 373 -15.93 -14.52 -3.19
C PRO A 373 -15.40 -15.29 -1.98
N VAL A 374 -14.64 -14.59 -1.13
CA VAL A 374 -14.23 -15.03 0.20
C VAL A 374 -14.93 -14.13 1.20
N VAL A 375 -16.01 -14.59 1.79
CA VAL A 375 -16.86 -13.75 2.64
C VAL A 375 -16.29 -13.70 4.06
N MET A 376 -15.91 -12.53 4.52
CA MET A 376 -15.46 -12.30 5.89
C MET A 376 -16.67 -12.06 6.80
N LEU A 377 -16.79 -12.86 7.84
CA LEU A 377 -17.83 -12.84 8.86
C LEU A 377 -17.26 -12.36 10.20
N GLY A 378 -18.03 -11.62 10.96
CA GLY A 378 -17.61 -11.16 12.30
C GLY A 378 -17.49 -9.66 12.43
N ASP A 379 -18.00 -8.88 11.48
CA ASP A 379 -18.21 -7.45 11.67
C ASP A 379 -19.44 -7.22 12.54
N SER A 380 -19.25 -6.45 13.59
CA SER A 380 -20.38 -6.00 14.37
C SER A 380 -21.18 -5.00 13.61
N SER A 381 -22.34 -5.02 13.76
CA SER A 381 -23.15 -4.38 14.21
C SER A 381 -24.33 -3.70 13.99
N ILE A 382 -25.01 -3.65 14.72
CA ILE A 382 -26.22 -2.90 14.84
C ILE A 382 -25.87 -1.50 15.25
N SER A 383 -26.37 -0.56 14.47
CA SER A 383 -26.41 0.84 14.80
C SER A 383 -27.06 0.99 16.17
N THR A 384 -26.24 1.19 17.19
CA THR A 384 -26.75 1.55 18.49
C THR A 384 -27.39 2.92 18.39
N LYS A 385 -28.69 3.01 18.57
CA LYS A 385 -29.30 4.29 18.95
C LYS A 385 -28.67 4.70 20.27
N LYS A 386 -28.18 5.95 20.34
CA LYS A 386 -27.60 6.54 21.53
C LYS A 386 -28.61 6.37 22.70
N GLY A 387 -28.23 5.64 23.74
CA GLY A 387 -29.09 5.31 24.89
C GLY A 387 -29.46 3.85 25.07
N ASN A 388 -29.22 2.98 24.06
CA ASN A 388 -29.53 1.55 24.11
C ASN A 388 -28.30 0.68 24.05
N GLU A 389 -27.14 1.18 24.51
CA GLU A 389 -25.84 0.47 24.40
C GLU A 389 -25.83 -0.86 25.17
N ASN A 390 -26.75 -1.03 26.15
CA ASN A 390 -26.88 -2.25 26.93
C ASN A 390 -27.87 -3.28 26.33
N GLU A 391 -28.65 -2.90 25.33
CA GLU A 391 -29.67 -3.75 24.70
C GLU A 391 -29.25 -4.28 23.32
N ASN A 392 -28.01 -4.00 22.93
CA ASN A 392 -27.54 -4.36 21.61
C ASN A 392 -27.08 -5.82 21.55
N TRP A 393 -27.19 -6.38 20.36
CA TRP A 393 -26.66 -7.70 20.03
C TRP A 393 -25.18 -7.80 20.32
N PHE A 394 -24.48 -6.69 20.29
CA PHE A 394 -23.04 -6.61 20.37
C PHE A 394 -22.59 -5.47 21.28
N ILE A 395 -21.57 -5.76 22.09
CA ILE A 395 -20.87 -4.75 22.86
C ILE A 395 -19.75 -4.19 21.98
N ILE A 396 -19.87 -2.91 21.60
CA ILE A 396 -18.86 -2.21 20.83
C ILE A 396 -17.83 -1.66 21.79
N LYS A 397 -16.59 -2.07 21.66
CA LYS A 397 -15.49 -1.49 22.43
C LYS A 397 -15.10 -0.10 21.92
N ARG A 398 -15.05 0.86 22.83
CA ARG A 398 -14.47 2.17 22.52
C ARG A 398 -12.99 2.01 22.22
N SER A 399 -12.52 2.65 21.14
CA SER A 399 -11.10 2.67 20.86
C SER A 399 -10.32 3.28 22.03
N ARG A 400 -9.14 2.75 22.33
CA ARG A 400 -8.25 3.22 23.40
C ARG A 400 -7.87 4.72 23.29
N GLN A 401 -8.12 5.35 22.17
CA GLN A 401 -7.91 6.80 21.97
C GLN A 401 -9.09 7.68 22.40
N GLY A 402 -10.00 7.17 23.18
CA GLY A 402 -10.83 7.93 24.14
C GLY A 402 -11.94 8.81 23.60
N LYS A 403 -12.10 9.05 22.29
CA LYS A 403 -13.12 10.00 21.80
C LYS A 403 -13.92 9.57 20.57
N ARG A 404 -13.67 8.40 19.98
CA ARG A 404 -14.42 7.91 18.84
C ARG A 404 -14.85 6.47 19.05
N THR A 405 -16.15 6.25 19.07
CA THR A 405 -16.72 4.91 18.92
C THR A 405 -16.48 4.50 17.49
N TYR A 406 -15.47 3.67 17.27
CA TYR A 406 -15.32 3.00 15.98
C TYR A 406 -16.21 1.77 16.03
N LEU A 407 -17.14 1.70 15.12
CA LEU A 407 -17.59 0.43 14.56
C LEU A 407 -16.39 -0.14 13.81
N ASN A 408 -15.48 -0.75 14.54
CA ASN A 408 -14.33 -1.34 13.91
C ASN A 408 -14.75 -2.71 13.42
N THR A 409 -14.57 -2.93 12.18
CA THR A 409 -14.82 -4.18 11.49
C THR A 409 -14.07 -5.30 12.19
N GLY A 410 -14.77 -6.22 12.81
CA GLY A 410 -14.19 -7.33 13.56
C GLY A 410 -13.90 -7.07 15.03
N SER A 411 -14.11 -5.87 15.53
CA SER A 411 -13.82 -5.52 16.91
C SER A 411 -15.03 -5.65 17.84
N VAL A 412 -15.82 -6.69 17.67
CA VAL A 412 -16.82 -7.01 18.67
C VAL A 412 -16.15 -7.80 19.77
N ARG A 413 -15.89 -7.13 20.86
CA ARG A 413 -15.55 -7.83 22.10
C ARG A 413 -16.83 -8.20 22.83
N ASN A 414 -16.89 -9.43 23.29
CA ASN A 414 -18.00 -9.97 24.05
C ASN A 414 -19.30 -10.04 23.25
N PHE A 415 -19.40 -10.97 22.34
CA PHE A 415 -20.69 -11.49 21.99
C PHE A 415 -21.32 -12.04 23.26
N THR A 416 -22.24 -11.32 23.81
CA THR A 416 -22.97 -11.79 25.01
C THR A 416 -23.95 -12.90 24.68
N ARG A 417 -24.23 -13.09 23.37
CA ARG A 417 -25.24 -14.04 22.90
C ARG A 417 -24.64 -14.92 21.79
N MET A 418 -24.07 -16.05 22.18
CA MET A 418 -23.51 -17.04 21.24
C MET A 418 -24.55 -17.55 20.24
N ASP A 419 -25.81 -17.59 20.60
CA ASP A 419 -26.89 -18.05 19.73
C ASP A 419 -27.13 -17.08 18.56
N ASP A 420 -27.00 -15.78 18.78
CA ASP A 420 -27.11 -14.80 17.71
C ASP A 420 -25.93 -14.92 16.72
N TRP A 421 -24.73 -15.22 17.24
CA TRP A 421 -23.58 -15.53 16.41
C TRP A 421 -23.84 -16.75 15.52
N LYS A 422 -24.28 -17.85 16.11
CA LYS A 422 -24.64 -19.06 15.37
C LYS A 422 -25.77 -18.77 14.36
N LYS A 423 -26.80 -18.00 14.77
CA LYS A 423 -27.88 -17.62 13.86
C LYS A 423 -27.32 -16.84 12.65
N HIS A 424 -26.48 -15.83 12.86
CA HIS A 424 -25.88 -15.04 11.80
C HIS A 424 -25.06 -15.91 10.84
N ILE A 425 -24.21 -16.80 11.36
CA ILE A 425 -23.43 -17.74 10.53
C ILE A 425 -24.37 -18.61 9.70
N ARG A 426 -25.41 -19.17 10.28
CA ARG A 426 -26.38 -20.01 9.58
C ARG A 426 -27.10 -19.23 8.47
N ASP A 427 -27.57 -18.04 8.78
CA ASP A 427 -28.31 -17.20 7.84
C ASP A 427 -27.46 -16.83 6.63
N VAL A 428 -26.20 -16.39 6.84
CA VAL A 428 -25.30 -16.01 5.74
C VAL A 428 -24.88 -17.23 4.92
N VAL A 429 -24.44 -18.31 5.58
CA VAL A 429 -23.96 -19.51 4.87
C VAL A 429 -25.09 -20.18 4.08
N SER A 430 -26.31 -20.26 4.64
CA SER A 430 -27.48 -20.80 3.96
C SER A 430 -27.89 -19.93 2.77
N ARG A 431 -27.89 -18.59 2.93
CA ARG A 431 -28.27 -17.65 1.88
C ARG A 431 -27.38 -17.75 0.65
N TYR A 432 -26.07 -17.89 0.86
CA TYR A 432 -25.10 -17.91 -0.24
C TYR A 432 -24.64 -19.33 -0.61
N LYS A 433 -25.34 -20.36 -0.15
CA LYS A 433 -25.07 -21.75 -0.56
C LYS A 433 -25.11 -21.90 -2.08
N GLY A 434 -24.07 -22.50 -2.65
CA GLY A 434 -23.89 -22.63 -4.11
C GLY A 434 -23.28 -21.39 -4.81
N MET A 435 -23.23 -20.24 -4.14
CA MET A 435 -22.59 -19.03 -4.66
C MET A 435 -21.27 -18.72 -3.98
N VAL A 436 -21.20 -18.88 -2.67
CA VAL A 436 -20.00 -18.63 -1.86
C VAL A 436 -19.54 -19.95 -1.24
N ARG A 437 -18.27 -20.26 -1.45
CA ARG A 437 -17.62 -21.44 -0.87
C ARG A 437 -16.79 -21.08 0.36
N TYR A 438 -16.14 -19.92 0.36
CA TYR A 438 -15.14 -19.53 1.35
C TYR A 438 -15.69 -18.50 2.34
N PHE A 439 -15.57 -18.83 3.64
CA PHE A 439 -15.97 -17.93 4.72
C PHE A 439 -14.80 -17.79 5.70
N GLU A 440 -14.35 -16.56 5.92
CA GLU A 440 -13.31 -16.24 6.89
C GLU A 440 -13.91 -15.69 8.17
N ILE A 441 -13.44 -16.20 9.30
CA ILE A 441 -14.05 -15.95 10.60
C ILE A 441 -13.27 -14.88 11.36
N MET A 442 -13.89 -13.72 11.49
CA MET A 442 -13.40 -12.51 12.15
C MET A 442 -12.13 -11.91 11.51
N ASN A 443 -12.07 -10.60 11.54
CA ASN A 443 -10.89 -9.85 11.08
C ASN A 443 -9.99 -9.54 12.26
N GLU A 444 -8.75 -10.01 12.21
CA GLU A 444 -7.69 -9.65 13.17
C GLU A 444 -8.10 -9.84 14.64
N PRO A 445 -8.61 -11.03 15.00
CA PRO A 445 -9.13 -11.24 16.36
C PRO A 445 -8.06 -11.03 17.44
N ASN A 446 -6.78 -11.23 17.14
CA ASN A 446 -5.69 -10.99 18.07
C ASN A 446 -5.54 -9.52 18.55
N LEU A 447 -6.21 -8.57 17.91
CA LEU A 447 -6.27 -7.19 18.39
C LEU A 447 -7.33 -6.99 19.47
N TYR A 448 -8.26 -7.94 19.65
CA TYR A 448 -9.46 -7.72 20.45
C TYR A 448 -9.80 -8.87 21.40
N PHE A 449 -9.40 -10.10 21.08
CA PHE A 449 -9.67 -11.31 21.82
C PHE A 449 -8.38 -11.93 22.36
N GLU A 450 -8.48 -12.54 23.54
CA GLU A 450 -7.52 -13.54 23.93
C GLU A 450 -7.82 -14.87 23.20
N PRO A 451 -6.84 -15.73 22.95
CA PRO A 451 -7.08 -17.01 22.26
C PRO A 451 -8.19 -17.86 22.88
N ALA A 452 -8.26 -17.90 24.21
CA ALA A 452 -9.29 -18.63 24.95
C ALA A 452 -10.70 -18.06 24.74
N GLU A 453 -10.83 -16.77 24.44
CA GLU A 453 -12.11 -16.13 24.11
C GLU A 453 -12.47 -16.37 22.64
N TYR A 454 -11.50 -16.34 21.73
CA TYR A 454 -11.70 -16.47 20.29
C TYR A 454 -12.09 -17.90 19.86
N VAL A 455 -11.37 -18.91 20.36
CA VAL A 455 -11.54 -20.30 19.91
C VAL A 455 -12.97 -20.83 20.06
N PRO A 456 -13.74 -20.54 21.13
CA PRO A 456 -15.16 -20.91 21.21
C PRO A 456 -16.02 -20.33 20.08
N TYR A 457 -15.77 -19.08 19.64
CA TYR A 457 -16.51 -18.47 18.53
C TYR A 457 -16.13 -19.08 17.19
N LEU A 458 -14.84 -19.36 16.96
CA LEU A 458 -14.37 -20.08 15.78
C LEU A 458 -15.02 -21.47 15.69
N LYS A 459 -15.02 -22.22 16.80
CA LYS A 459 -15.66 -23.53 16.89
C LYS A 459 -17.15 -23.46 16.54
N ALA A 460 -17.89 -22.53 17.18
CA ALA A 460 -19.31 -22.35 16.94
C ALA A 460 -19.61 -21.97 15.48
N ALA A 461 -18.77 -21.11 14.89
CA ALA A 461 -18.89 -20.73 13.47
C ALA A 461 -18.67 -21.92 12.54
N TYR A 462 -17.60 -22.69 12.78
CA TYR A 462 -17.28 -23.89 12.00
C TYR A 462 -18.41 -24.92 12.03
N GLU A 463 -18.85 -25.34 13.24
CA GLU A 463 -19.89 -26.33 13.41
C GLU A 463 -21.21 -25.87 12.73
N THR A 464 -21.63 -24.62 12.98
CA THR A 464 -22.85 -24.07 12.40
C THR A 464 -22.79 -23.91 10.88
N ALA A 465 -21.63 -23.47 10.35
CA ALA A 465 -21.44 -23.32 8.91
C ALA A 465 -21.46 -24.69 8.21
N LYS A 466 -20.79 -25.70 8.78
CA LYS A 466 -20.80 -27.08 8.23
C LYS A 466 -22.18 -27.73 8.30
N GLU A 467 -22.96 -27.43 9.32
CA GLU A 467 -24.37 -27.84 9.40
C GLU A 467 -25.21 -27.23 8.28
N ALA A 468 -25.03 -25.93 8.00
CA ALA A 468 -25.77 -25.20 6.97
C ALA A 468 -25.31 -25.56 5.55
N ASN A 469 -24.02 -25.72 5.34
CA ASN A 469 -23.38 -26.07 4.07
C ASN A 469 -22.11 -26.91 4.31
N PRO A 470 -22.19 -28.25 4.23
CA PRO A 470 -21.03 -29.12 4.44
C PRO A 470 -19.86 -28.85 3.50
N ASP A 471 -20.13 -28.32 2.30
CA ASP A 471 -19.14 -28.06 1.25
C ASP A 471 -18.42 -26.70 1.40
N CYS A 472 -18.82 -25.87 2.37
CA CYS A 472 -18.16 -24.60 2.61
C CYS A 472 -16.76 -24.80 3.23
N VAL A 473 -15.88 -23.89 2.93
CA VAL A 473 -14.52 -23.83 3.48
C VAL A 473 -14.45 -22.72 4.52
N ILE A 474 -14.10 -23.07 5.74
CA ILE A 474 -13.96 -22.13 6.84
C ILE A 474 -12.48 -21.79 7.03
N ILE A 475 -12.18 -20.51 6.89
CA ILE A 475 -10.84 -19.95 7.07
C ILE A 475 -10.78 -19.36 8.48
N GLY A 476 -9.86 -19.84 9.28
CA GLY A 476 -9.73 -19.44 10.67
C GLY A 476 -8.43 -18.70 10.98
N ILE A 477 -8.33 -18.25 12.22
CA ILE A 477 -7.24 -17.51 12.83
C ILE A 477 -7.19 -16.05 12.40
N CYS A 478 -6.95 -15.72 11.14
CA CYS A 478 -6.99 -14.37 10.59
C CYS A 478 -6.24 -13.32 11.43
N ALA A 479 -5.11 -13.72 12.05
CA ALA A 479 -4.35 -12.87 12.96
C ALA A 479 -3.43 -11.89 12.19
N THR A 480 -3.24 -10.69 12.74
CA THR A 480 -2.45 -9.62 12.11
C THR A 480 -1.18 -9.29 12.88
N GLY A 481 -0.22 -8.70 12.18
CA GLY A 481 0.99 -8.12 12.75
C GLY A 481 2.26 -8.80 12.27
N ASP A 482 3.38 -8.38 12.86
CA ASP A 482 4.67 -9.03 12.66
C ASP A 482 4.98 -10.05 13.77
N PHE A 483 6.00 -10.89 13.58
CA PHE A 483 6.43 -11.87 14.58
C PHE A 483 7.17 -11.25 15.76
N SER A 484 7.58 -10.01 15.68
CA SER A 484 8.09 -9.24 16.83
C SER A 484 6.96 -8.79 17.76
N GLY A 485 5.72 -8.86 17.30
CA GLY A 485 4.48 -8.54 18.01
C GLY A 485 3.74 -9.80 18.47
N ASN A 486 2.41 -9.70 18.54
CA ASN A 486 1.54 -10.76 19.09
C ASN A 486 1.08 -11.82 18.04
N LEU A 487 1.50 -11.73 16.78
CA LEU A 487 1.01 -12.64 15.72
C LEU A 487 1.35 -14.10 16.02
N GLY A 488 2.63 -14.42 16.18
CA GLY A 488 3.09 -15.80 16.41
C GLY A 488 2.56 -16.38 17.72
N GLY A 489 2.56 -15.60 18.78
CA GLY A 489 2.04 -16.03 20.09
C GLY A 489 0.55 -16.33 20.06
N PHE A 490 -0.25 -15.51 19.39
CA PHE A 490 -1.69 -15.75 19.25
C PHE A 490 -1.99 -17.03 18.46
N ILE A 491 -1.29 -17.25 17.32
CA ILE A 491 -1.46 -18.46 16.51
C ILE A 491 -1.05 -19.72 17.30
N ASP A 492 0.06 -19.66 18.05
CA ASP A 492 0.56 -20.77 18.86
C ASP A 492 -0.42 -21.15 19.99
N GLU A 493 -0.91 -20.16 20.74
CA GLU A 493 -1.90 -20.40 21.80
C GLU A 493 -3.25 -20.88 21.24
N CYS A 494 -3.70 -20.39 20.09
CA CYS A 494 -4.85 -20.95 19.39
C CYS A 494 -4.64 -22.42 19.02
N GLY A 495 -3.45 -22.78 18.53
CA GLY A 495 -3.09 -24.17 18.25
C GLY A 495 -3.13 -25.07 19.49
N LYS A 496 -2.59 -24.59 20.61
CA LYS A 496 -2.63 -25.24 21.89
C LYS A 496 -4.07 -25.52 22.40
N LEU A 497 -4.97 -24.56 22.12
CA LEU A 497 -6.41 -24.70 22.43
C LEU A 497 -7.18 -25.54 21.40
N GLY A 498 -6.52 -26.11 20.40
CA GLY A 498 -7.11 -26.98 19.39
C GLY A 498 -7.90 -26.27 18.30
N ALA A 499 -7.65 -24.99 18.06
CA ALA A 499 -8.37 -24.16 17.08
C ALA A 499 -8.29 -24.73 15.65
N PHE A 500 -7.19 -25.35 15.27
CA PHE A 500 -6.98 -25.89 13.92
C PHE A 500 -7.91 -27.05 13.54
N LYS A 501 -8.66 -27.61 14.51
CA LYS A 501 -9.74 -28.58 14.25
C LYS A 501 -11.03 -27.93 13.75
N TYR A 502 -11.13 -26.60 13.87
CA TYR A 502 -12.31 -25.82 13.56
C TYR A 502 -12.07 -24.83 12.41
N CYS A 503 -11.20 -25.20 11.48
CA CYS A 503 -11.00 -24.49 10.21
C CYS A 503 -10.50 -25.48 9.15
N ASP A 504 -10.83 -25.19 7.90
CA ASP A 504 -10.36 -25.94 6.72
C ASP A 504 -9.11 -25.28 6.11
N ALA A 505 -8.85 -24.03 6.45
CA ALA A 505 -7.66 -23.27 6.09
C ALA A 505 -7.30 -22.28 7.20
N VAL A 506 -6.04 -21.88 7.26
CA VAL A 506 -5.54 -20.89 8.21
C VAL A 506 -5.16 -19.63 7.44
N SER A 507 -5.58 -18.47 7.92
CA SER A 507 -5.16 -17.18 7.35
C SER A 507 -4.41 -16.33 8.37
N PHE A 508 -3.57 -15.45 7.85
CA PHE A 508 -2.87 -14.43 8.61
C PHE A 508 -2.62 -13.18 7.76
N HIS A 509 -2.38 -12.06 8.43
CA HIS A 509 -2.08 -10.78 7.81
C HIS A 509 -0.63 -10.41 8.15
N PRO A 510 0.31 -10.72 7.27
CA PRO A 510 1.75 -10.57 7.56
C PRO A 510 2.23 -9.13 7.41
N TYR A 511 1.59 -8.21 8.10
CA TYR A 511 2.04 -6.84 8.17
C TYR A 511 3.38 -6.75 8.90
N SER A 512 4.22 -5.89 8.39
CA SER A 512 5.43 -5.49 9.08
C SER A 512 5.48 -3.97 9.14
N ALA A 513 6.28 -3.46 10.05
CA ALA A 513 6.57 -2.02 10.10
C ALA A 513 7.30 -1.54 8.84
N GLN A 514 7.69 -2.44 7.97
CA GLN A 514 8.52 -2.19 6.82
C GLN A 514 7.73 -2.36 5.53
N LEU A 515 8.04 -1.52 4.58
CA LEU A 515 7.21 -1.24 3.42
C LEU A 515 7.66 -1.99 2.18
N ASP A 516 8.85 -2.59 2.25
CA ASP A 516 9.42 -3.41 1.20
C ASP A 516 9.08 -4.88 1.47
N SER A 517 8.62 -5.61 0.46
CA SER A 517 8.27 -7.03 0.56
C SER A 517 9.46 -7.92 0.92
N ASP A 518 10.69 -7.48 0.64
CA ASP A 518 11.92 -8.18 1.00
C ASP A 518 12.55 -7.67 2.29
N ALA A 519 12.10 -6.53 2.77
CA ALA A 519 12.65 -5.86 3.96
C ALA A 519 12.35 -6.60 5.26
N VAL A 520 11.21 -7.28 5.28
CA VAL A 520 10.96 -8.28 6.29
C VAL A 520 11.14 -9.61 5.60
N PRO A 521 11.72 -10.57 6.24
CA PRO A 521 11.79 -11.90 5.67
C PRO A 521 10.38 -12.50 5.64
N ALA A 522 9.59 -12.05 4.66
CA ALA A 522 8.25 -12.59 4.41
C ALA A 522 8.31 -14.12 4.34
N GLN A 523 9.36 -14.64 3.75
CA GLN A 523 9.68 -16.06 3.77
C GLN A 523 9.81 -16.62 5.19
N GLN A 524 10.47 -15.90 6.09
CA GLN A 524 10.64 -16.34 7.49
C GLN A 524 9.30 -16.31 8.23
N GLN A 525 8.48 -15.30 8.06
CA GLN A 525 7.14 -15.24 8.65
C GLN A 525 6.30 -16.45 8.21
N ILE A 526 6.33 -16.76 6.92
CA ILE A 526 5.64 -17.93 6.37
C ILE A 526 6.17 -19.23 7.02
N GLN A 527 7.49 -19.41 7.12
CA GLN A 527 8.09 -20.58 7.73
C GLN A 527 7.78 -20.72 9.22
N GLN A 528 7.72 -19.61 9.95
CA GLN A 528 7.35 -19.60 11.37
C GLN A 528 5.90 -20.03 11.58
N VAL A 529 4.95 -19.51 10.76
CA VAL A 529 3.55 -19.98 10.83
C VAL A 529 3.46 -21.47 10.49
N LYS A 530 4.15 -21.93 9.44
CA LYS A 530 4.20 -23.35 9.07
C LYS A 530 4.79 -24.22 10.18
N ALA A 531 5.80 -23.74 10.90
CA ALA A 531 6.37 -24.44 12.05
C ALA A 531 5.34 -24.58 13.18
N ILE A 532 4.54 -23.56 13.46
CA ILE A 532 3.45 -23.63 14.44
C ILE A 532 2.38 -24.64 13.99
N LEU A 533 1.94 -24.59 12.73
CA LEU A 533 0.98 -25.57 12.21
C LEU A 533 1.50 -27.01 12.36
N LYS A 534 2.75 -27.24 12.02
CA LYS A 534 3.41 -28.54 12.18
C LYS A 534 3.47 -28.99 13.64
N LYS A 535 3.77 -28.08 14.56
CA LYS A 535 3.81 -28.34 16.01
C LYS A 535 2.51 -28.97 16.54
N TYR A 536 1.38 -28.61 15.94
CA TYR A 536 0.05 -29.09 16.34
C TYR A 536 -0.58 -30.07 15.34
N GLY A 537 0.20 -30.61 14.39
CA GLY A 537 -0.27 -31.61 13.42
C GLY A 537 -1.24 -31.08 12.39
N ALA A 538 -1.16 -29.76 12.09
CA ALA A 538 -2.02 -29.02 11.18
C ALA A 538 -1.31 -28.59 9.89
N GLU A 539 -0.14 -29.17 9.57
CA GLU A 539 0.69 -28.81 8.41
C GLU A 539 0.03 -29.04 7.05
N LYS A 540 -1.06 -29.80 7.00
CA LYS A 540 -1.85 -30.04 5.79
C LYS A 540 -2.88 -28.95 5.51
N LEU A 541 -3.18 -28.09 6.50
CA LEU A 541 -4.11 -26.99 6.29
C LEU A 541 -3.51 -25.96 5.32
N PRO A 542 -4.24 -25.56 4.28
CA PRO A 542 -3.82 -24.48 3.39
C PRO A 542 -3.57 -23.19 4.21
N LEU A 543 -2.45 -22.51 3.93
CA LEU A 543 -2.10 -21.25 4.57
C LEU A 543 -2.34 -20.11 3.61
N TRP A 544 -3.07 -19.08 4.05
CA TRP A 544 -3.47 -17.93 3.25
C TRP A 544 -2.88 -16.63 3.82
N ASN A 545 -2.43 -15.77 2.95
CA ASN A 545 -2.28 -14.35 3.24
C ASN A 545 -3.58 -13.66 2.82
N SER A 546 -4.49 -13.41 3.76
CA SER A 546 -5.82 -12.90 3.43
C SER A 546 -5.94 -11.39 3.50
N GLU A 547 -4.93 -10.69 4.00
CA GLU A 547 -4.86 -9.23 3.96
C GLU A 547 -3.42 -8.74 4.03
N LEU A 548 -3.05 -7.93 3.05
CA LEU A 548 -1.80 -7.21 3.06
C LEU A 548 -1.91 -5.99 2.16
N TYR A 549 -1.32 -4.88 2.54
CA TYR A 549 -1.10 -3.76 1.64
C TYR A 549 0.35 -3.29 1.72
N TYR A 550 0.84 -2.75 0.62
CA TYR A 550 2.14 -2.11 0.55
C TYR A 550 1.96 -0.61 0.50
N ILE A 551 2.43 0.03 1.54
CA ILE A 551 2.56 1.48 1.59
C ILE A 551 3.96 1.80 1.06
N HIS A 552 4.05 2.75 0.15
CA HIS A 552 5.34 3.19 -0.33
C HIS A 552 5.93 4.15 0.64
N SER A 553 7.03 3.81 1.24
CA SER A 553 7.90 4.80 1.77
C SER A 553 8.99 5.08 0.75
N LEU A 554 8.93 6.21 0.24
CA LEU A 554 10.16 6.90 -0.04
C LEU A 554 10.86 7.14 1.30
N LYS A 555 12.18 7.09 1.33
CA LYS A 555 13.03 7.34 2.53
C LYS A 555 12.64 8.61 3.32
N GLU A 556 11.85 9.49 2.73
CA GLU A 556 11.33 10.74 3.29
C GLU A 556 10.02 10.60 4.09
N ASN A 557 9.35 9.46 4.04
CA ASN A 557 8.00 9.29 4.55
C ASN A 557 7.88 8.60 5.92
N THR A 558 8.98 8.33 6.62
CA THR A 558 8.93 7.76 7.98
C THR A 558 8.12 8.63 8.94
N LYS A 559 8.17 9.95 8.76
CA LYS A 559 7.39 10.91 9.57
C LYS A 559 5.89 10.87 9.26
N ILE A 560 5.54 10.56 8.02
CA ILE A 560 4.16 10.46 7.53
C ILE A 560 3.49 9.18 8.06
N MET A 561 4.26 8.11 8.24
CA MET A 561 3.76 6.86 8.82
C MET A 561 3.38 7.02 10.29
N GLN A 562 4.05 7.90 11.04
CA GLN A 562 3.78 8.15 12.45
C GLN A 562 2.45 8.88 12.66
N ASP A 563 2.07 9.78 11.76
CA ASP A 563 0.91 10.66 11.94
C ASP A 563 -0.45 10.02 11.61
N ARG A 564 -0.49 8.75 11.16
CA ARG A 564 -1.71 8.10 10.64
C ARG A 564 -2.49 8.97 9.64
N SER A 565 -1.77 9.83 8.94
CA SER A 565 -2.31 10.78 7.98
C SER A 565 -2.69 10.07 6.67
N PRO A 566 -3.71 10.53 5.94
CA PRO A 566 -4.05 10.02 4.60
C PRO A 566 -2.92 10.09 3.57
N VAL A 567 -1.90 10.91 3.77
CA VAL A 567 -0.66 10.98 2.96
C VAL A 567 0.15 9.67 2.95
N ARG A 568 -0.15 8.76 3.88
CA ARG A 568 0.36 7.38 3.82
C ARG A 568 0.27 6.71 2.46
N TYR A 569 -0.54 7.23 1.60
CA TYR A 569 -1.02 6.57 0.40
C TYR A 569 -0.62 7.28 -0.88
N LEU A 570 0.39 8.13 -0.78
CA LEU A 570 1.10 8.61 -1.95
C LEU A 570 1.86 7.44 -2.58
N LEU A 571 1.25 6.90 -3.60
CA LEU A 571 1.76 5.74 -4.31
C LEU A 571 2.64 6.24 -5.44
N ASP A 572 3.92 5.96 -5.34
CA ASP A 572 4.71 5.76 -6.55
C ASP A 572 4.18 4.47 -7.20
N GLY A 573 3.51 4.60 -8.33
CA GLY A 573 2.87 3.48 -9.02
C GLY A 573 3.87 2.37 -9.37
N ALA A 574 5.09 2.73 -9.72
CA ALA A 574 6.16 1.80 -10.06
C ALA A 574 6.57 0.96 -8.84
N VAL A 575 6.83 1.59 -7.71
CA VAL A 575 7.19 0.89 -6.46
C VAL A 575 6.04 0.00 -5.98
N SER A 576 4.79 0.42 -6.20
CA SER A 576 3.61 -0.40 -5.92
C SER A 576 3.60 -1.69 -6.72
N ALA A 577 3.86 -1.57 -8.02
CA ALA A 577 3.90 -2.72 -8.92
C ALA A 577 5.00 -3.70 -8.53
N GLU A 578 6.19 -3.19 -8.19
CA GLU A 578 7.34 -4.00 -7.76
C GLU A 578 7.02 -4.78 -6.49
N ASN A 579 6.52 -4.10 -5.47
CA ASN A 579 6.20 -4.71 -4.18
C ASN A 579 5.08 -5.74 -4.28
N ALA A 580 4.03 -5.44 -5.02
CA ALA A 580 2.93 -6.38 -5.23
C ALA A 580 3.41 -7.65 -5.95
N LEU A 581 4.16 -7.49 -7.04
CA LEU A 581 4.66 -8.63 -7.82
C LEU A 581 5.64 -9.48 -6.99
N ARG A 582 6.63 -8.86 -6.32
CA ARG A 582 7.56 -9.59 -5.45
C ARG A 582 6.80 -10.40 -4.40
N ARG A 583 5.76 -9.80 -3.79
CA ARG A 583 4.98 -10.50 -2.77
C ARG A 583 4.22 -11.69 -3.33
N TYR A 584 3.58 -11.57 -4.48
CA TYR A 584 2.90 -12.71 -5.10
C TYR A 584 3.87 -13.87 -5.39
N LEU A 585 5.06 -13.53 -5.90
CA LEU A 585 6.12 -14.49 -6.16
C LEU A 585 6.64 -15.17 -4.87
N ILE A 586 6.87 -14.40 -3.82
CA ILE A 586 7.32 -14.91 -2.52
C ILE A 586 6.26 -15.82 -1.91
N ASP A 587 5.02 -15.39 -1.85
CA ASP A 587 3.94 -16.14 -1.23
C ASP A 587 3.72 -17.47 -1.96
N GLN A 588 3.60 -17.44 -3.28
CA GLN A 588 3.41 -18.66 -4.07
C GLN A 588 4.60 -19.61 -3.96
N SER A 589 5.83 -19.11 -4.14
CA SER A 589 7.02 -19.96 -4.12
C SER A 589 7.31 -20.57 -2.75
N ASN A 590 6.84 -19.94 -1.68
CA ASN A 590 6.93 -20.48 -0.32
C ASN A 590 5.69 -21.27 0.09
N GLY A 591 4.79 -21.59 -0.86
CA GLY A 591 3.69 -22.52 -0.69
C GLY A 591 2.54 -21.99 0.14
N LEU A 592 2.19 -20.71 0.04
CA LEU A 592 0.87 -20.23 0.40
C LEU A 592 -0.15 -20.69 -0.65
N ALA A 593 -1.37 -20.93 -0.21
CA ALA A 593 -2.45 -21.30 -1.12
C ALA A 593 -2.97 -20.08 -1.89
N HIS A 594 -3.13 -18.94 -1.20
CA HIS A 594 -3.64 -17.71 -1.83
C HIS A 594 -3.07 -16.46 -1.15
N THR A 595 -3.11 -15.34 -1.91
CA THR A 595 -2.75 -14.01 -1.42
C THR A 595 -3.79 -12.99 -1.82
N LEU A 596 -4.37 -12.30 -0.84
CA LEU A 596 -5.35 -11.24 -1.03
C LEU A 596 -4.76 -9.92 -0.59
N THR A 597 -4.69 -8.96 -1.51
CA THR A 597 -4.09 -7.65 -1.24
C THR A 597 -5.14 -6.58 -1.01
N LEU A 598 -4.93 -5.76 0.00
CA LEU A 598 -5.79 -4.60 0.28
C LEU A 598 -5.34 -3.44 -0.60
N SER A 599 -5.88 -3.34 -1.78
CA SER A 599 -5.44 -2.34 -2.75
C SER A 599 -6.47 -1.26 -3.03
N ALA A 600 -7.75 -1.57 -2.92
CA ALA A 600 -8.78 -0.71 -3.46
C ALA A 600 -9.35 0.34 -2.54
N GLY A 601 -9.70 -0.05 -1.36
CA GLY A 601 -10.73 0.72 -0.69
C GLY A 601 -10.23 1.82 0.21
N GLN A 602 -9.07 1.63 0.81
CA GLN A 602 -8.66 2.49 1.92
C GLN A 602 -7.32 3.13 1.75
N PHE A 603 -6.43 2.47 1.04
CA PHE A 603 -5.01 2.74 1.16
C PHE A 603 -4.28 2.79 -0.17
N GLN A 604 -4.84 2.28 -1.25
CA GLN A 604 -4.22 2.27 -2.56
C GLN A 604 -5.24 2.65 -3.62
N ASN A 605 -4.80 3.44 -4.59
CA ASN A 605 -5.59 3.69 -5.78
C ASN A 605 -5.30 2.59 -6.79
N HIS A 606 -6.31 1.81 -7.14
CA HIS A 606 -6.22 0.89 -8.27
C HIS A 606 -6.06 1.60 -9.61
N PHE A 607 -6.22 2.92 -9.62
CA PHE A 607 -6.32 3.70 -10.83
C PHE A 607 -5.19 4.70 -10.93
N TYR A 608 -4.59 4.76 -12.10
CA TYR A 608 -3.55 5.70 -12.45
C TYR A 608 -4.06 7.14 -12.44
N GLN A 609 -3.28 8.05 -11.85
CA GLN A 609 -3.57 9.48 -11.80
C GLN A 609 -2.41 10.28 -12.37
N PRO A 610 -2.53 10.79 -13.61
CA PRO A 610 -1.40 11.44 -14.28
C PRO A 610 -0.94 12.76 -13.65
N ARG A 611 -1.73 13.37 -12.79
CA ARG A 611 -1.39 14.67 -12.17
C ARG A 611 -1.10 14.64 -10.68
N LEU A 612 -1.49 13.58 -10.00
CA LEU A 612 -1.30 13.49 -8.57
C LEU A 612 -0.18 12.54 -8.21
N ASN A 613 1.03 13.08 -8.18
CA ASN A 613 2.03 12.57 -7.24
C ASN A 613 1.65 12.90 -5.78
N VAL A 614 0.45 13.43 -5.54
CA VAL A 614 0.04 13.95 -4.24
C VAL A 614 -1.36 13.48 -3.94
N SER A 615 -1.48 12.75 -2.87
CA SER A 615 -2.69 12.36 -2.16
C SER A 615 -3.79 11.73 -2.98
N GLY A 616 -3.93 10.44 -2.77
CA GLY A 616 -5.10 9.70 -3.14
C GLY A 616 -6.43 10.36 -2.80
N SER A 617 -6.84 11.30 -3.61
CA SER A 617 -8.23 11.65 -3.68
C SER A 617 -8.89 10.66 -4.62
N TRP A 618 -9.21 9.55 -4.06
CA TRP A 618 -9.95 8.42 -4.59
C TRP A 618 -11.36 8.77 -5.10
N LYS A 619 -11.67 10.04 -5.16
CA LYS A 619 -12.94 10.57 -5.64
C LYS A 619 -13.02 10.71 -7.16
N TYR A 620 -11.90 10.68 -7.89
CA TYR A 620 -11.85 11.28 -9.23
C TYR A 620 -11.24 10.39 -10.31
N HIS A 621 -11.49 9.07 -10.27
CA HIS A 621 -10.77 8.17 -11.14
C HIS A 621 -11.66 7.61 -12.24
N ARG A 622 -11.23 7.82 -13.44
CA ARG A 622 -11.51 6.95 -14.56
C ARG A 622 -10.93 5.57 -14.25
N ALA A 623 -11.50 4.51 -14.79
CA ALA A 623 -11.05 3.13 -14.53
C ALA A 623 -9.74 2.79 -15.28
N ILE A 624 -8.72 3.63 -15.16
CA ILE A 624 -7.38 3.36 -15.69
C ILE A 624 -6.66 2.48 -14.67
N PRO A 625 -6.26 1.25 -15.02
CA PRO A 625 -5.58 0.37 -14.09
C PRO A 625 -4.26 0.98 -13.60
N ALA A 626 -4.02 0.90 -12.32
CA ALA A 626 -2.73 1.27 -11.75
C ALA A 626 -1.65 0.24 -12.13
N PRO A 627 -0.37 0.61 -12.13
CA PRO A 627 0.74 -0.26 -12.50
C PRO A 627 0.75 -1.63 -11.83
N HIS A 628 0.37 -1.73 -10.55
CA HIS A 628 0.31 -3.01 -9.85
C HIS A 628 -0.76 -3.97 -10.41
N MET A 629 -1.84 -3.45 -10.99
CA MET A 629 -2.84 -4.29 -11.67
C MET A 629 -2.29 -4.85 -12.98
N ILE A 630 -1.47 -4.08 -13.69
CA ILE A 630 -0.83 -4.51 -14.92
C ILE A 630 0.27 -5.54 -14.61
N ALA A 631 1.03 -5.33 -13.53
CA ALA A 631 1.97 -6.33 -13.03
C ALA A 631 1.27 -7.63 -12.58
N GLY A 632 0.08 -7.54 -11.99
CA GLY A 632 -0.79 -8.67 -11.68
C GLY A 632 -1.25 -9.44 -12.93
N ASN A 633 -1.58 -8.72 -14.01
CA ASN A 633 -1.87 -9.32 -15.31
C ASN A 633 -0.66 -10.11 -15.86
N ALA A 634 0.55 -9.54 -15.76
CA ALA A 634 1.77 -10.23 -16.15
C ALA A 634 2.05 -11.44 -15.26
N PHE A 635 1.88 -11.31 -13.93
CA PHE A 635 2.00 -12.44 -13.01
C PHE A 635 1.09 -13.60 -13.41
N PHE A 636 -0.19 -13.36 -13.61
CA PHE A 636 -1.13 -14.40 -14.04
C PHE A 636 -0.71 -15.04 -15.37
N ARG A 637 -0.33 -14.23 -16.36
CA ARG A 637 0.10 -14.71 -17.67
C ARG A 637 1.28 -15.67 -17.59
N PHE A 638 2.24 -15.37 -16.70
CA PHE A 638 3.46 -16.18 -16.58
C PHE A 638 3.31 -17.36 -15.62
N THR A 639 2.38 -17.33 -14.67
CA THR A 639 2.34 -18.34 -13.60
C THR A 639 1.09 -19.21 -13.58
N ALA A 640 -0.04 -18.75 -14.15
CA ALA A 640 -1.29 -19.49 -14.08
C ALA A 640 -1.21 -20.84 -14.80
N GLY A 641 -1.65 -21.89 -14.12
CA GLY A 641 -1.58 -23.27 -14.61
C GLY A 641 -0.16 -23.83 -14.75
N LYS A 642 0.84 -23.16 -14.18
CA LYS A 642 2.23 -23.63 -14.18
C LYS A 642 2.58 -24.28 -12.84
N LYS A 643 3.45 -25.28 -12.89
CA LYS A 643 3.98 -25.89 -11.67
C LYS A 643 5.03 -24.99 -11.05
N CYS A 644 4.74 -24.44 -9.86
CA CYS A 644 5.75 -23.71 -9.09
C CYS A 644 6.80 -24.69 -8.54
N LEU A 645 8.07 -24.47 -8.90
CA LEU A 645 9.19 -25.29 -8.42
C LEU A 645 9.80 -24.74 -7.11
N GLY A 646 9.33 -23.57 -6.65
CA GLY A 646 9.78 -22.94 -5.41
C GLY A 646 10.60 -21.67 -5.60
N PRO A 647 11.20 -21.16 -4.50
CA PRO A 647 12.08 -20.00 -4.57
C PRO A 647 13.37 -20.34 -5.33
N TRP A 648 13.91 -19.32 -6.02
CA TRP A 648 15.17 -19.43 -6.70
C TRP A 648 16.04 -18.21 -6.44
N VAL A 649 17.17 -18.43 -5.80
CA VAL A 649 18.17 -17.41 -5.51
C VAL A 649 19.39 -17.70 -6.39
N PRO A 650 19.50 -17.08 -7.58
CA PRO A 650 20.63 -17.35 -8.49
C PRO A 650 21.97 -16.87 -7.94
N LEU A 651 21.96 -15.85 -7.09
CA LEU A 651 23.13 -15.28 -6.43
C LEU A 651 22.67 -14.59 -5.12
N ALA A 652 23.56 -14.57 -4.11
CA ALA A 652 23.28 -13.84 -2.85
C ALA A 652 22.96 -12.37 -3.12
N GLY A 653 21.92 -11.84 -2.49
CA GLY A 653 21.36 -10.51 -2.77
C GLY A 653 20.38 -10.46 -3.94
N CYS A 654 20.09 -11.59 -4.60
CA CYS A 654 18.94 -11.77 -5.47
C CYS A 654 17.85 -12.57 -4.77
N ASN A 655 16.63 -12.43 -5.24
CA ASN A 655 15.50 -13.27 -4.90
C ASN A 655 14.75 -13.64 -6.18
N GLY A 656 13.96 -14.70 -6.16
CA GLY A 656 13.20 -15.12 -7.32
C GLY A 656 12.33 -16.34 -7.07
N ALA A 657 11.54 -16.66 -8.07
CA ALA A 657 10.70 -17.85 -8.14
C ALA A 657 10.83 -18.51 -9.51
N ILE A 658 10.75 -19.81 -9.56
CA ILE A 658 10.87 -20.59 -10.82
C ILE A 658 9.68 -21.51 -11.00
N TYR A 659 9.22 -21.63 -12.23
CA TYR A 659 8.05 -22.37 -12.65
C TYR A 659 8.39 -23.26 -13.85
N GLU A 660 7.57 -24.28 -14.04
CA GLU A 660 7.71 -25.23 -15.16
C GLU A 660 6.38 -25.35 -15.92
N ASN A 661 6.46 -25.22 -17.24
CA ASN A 661 5.36 -25.49 -18.15
C ASN A 661 5.19 -27.00 -18.35
N SER A 662 4.03 -27.42 -18.88
CA SER A 662 3.76 -28.83 -19.21
C SER A 662 4.68 -29.42 -20.27
N ASP A 663 5.31 -28.59 -21.10
CA ASP A 663 6.31 -28.99 -22.11
C ASP A 663 7.74 -29.03 -21.56
N GLY A 664 7.94 -28.78 -20.26
CA GLY A 664 9.24 -28.76 -19.60
C GLY A 664 10.02 -27.45 -19.75
N SER A 665 9.52 -26.48 -20.51
CA SER A 665 10.10 -25.13 -20.51
C SER A 665 9.88 -24.44 -19.17
N GLN A 666 10.79 -23.52 -18.81
CA GLN A 666 10.77 -22.86 -17.52
C GLN A 666 10.47 -21.37 -17.63
N ILE A 667 9.87 -20.86 -16.60
CA ILE A 667 9.65 -19.44 -16.38
C ILE A 667 10.26 -19.09 -15.03
N ALA A 668 10.97 -17.98 -14.96
CA ALA A 668 11.47 -17.47 -13.68
C ALA A 668 11.26 -15.97 -13.59
N ALA A 669 11.04 -15.48 -12.36
CA ALA A 669 11.14 -14.06 -12.05
C ALA A 669 12.29 -13.86 -11.08
N VAL A 670 13.18 -12.91 -11.35
CA VAL A 670 14.37 -12.63 -10.54
C VAL A 670 14.51 -11.13 -10.32
N TRP A 671 14.91 -10.73 -9.12
CA TRP A 671 15.15 -9.32 -8.76
C TRP A 671 16.29 -9.19 -7.74
N ALA A 672 16.83 -7.99 -7.60
CA ALA A 672 17.75 -7.65 -6.52
C ALA A 672 16.96 -7.33 -5.25
N VAL A 673 17.37 -7.90 -4.12
CA VAL A 673 16.71 -7.70 -2.82
C VAL A 673 16.90 -6.27 -2.31
N ASP A 674 17.98 -5.61 -2.69
CA ASP A 674 18.35 -4.28 -2.25
C ASP A 674 18.24 -3.26 -3.38
N GLU A 675 17.57 -2.13 -3.14
CA GLU A 675 17.45 -1.04 -4.12
C GLU A 675 18.79 -0.46 -4.56
N ASP A 676 19.77 -0.46 -3.66
CA ASP A 676 21.13 0.04 -3.92
C ASP A 676 22.04 -1.04 -4.53
N THR A 677 21.56 -2.28 -4.64
CA THR A 677 22.34 -3.42 -5.14
C THR A 677 21.85 -3.84 -6.52
N HIS A 678 22.72 -3.75 -7.51
CA HIS A 678 22.39 -4.12 -8.88
C HIS A 678 23.19 -5.36 -9.30
N PHE A 679 22.59 -6.16 -10.17
CA PHE A 679 23.25 -7.30 -10.80
C PHE A 679 23.10 -7.19 -12.31
N LEU A 680 24.06 -7.73 -13.03
CA LEU A 680 23.97 -7.89 -14.48
C LEU A 680 23.38 -9.26 -14.77
N PHE A 681 22.46 -9.33 -15.70
CA PHE A 681 21.99 -10.60 -16.24
C PHE A 681 22.36 -10.74 -17.72
N ALA A 682 22.61 -11.98 -18.13
CA ALA A 682 22.77 -12.33 -19.51
C ALA A 682 22.06 -13.68 -19.79
N ALA A 683 21.03 -13.61 -20.61
CA ALA A 683 20.30 -14.77 -21.10
C ALA A 683 20.98 -15.31 -22.38
N GLN A 684 21.13 -16.63 -22.45
CA GLN A 684 21.67 -17.31 -23.65
C GLN A 684 20.60 -17.44 -24.74
N ALA A 685 21.02 -17.83 -25.93
CA ALA A 685 20.11 -18.05 -27.06
C ALA A 685 18.98 -19.01 -26.68
N GLY A 686 17.74 -18.62 -26.98
CA GLY A 686 16.55 -19.39 -26.62
C GLY A 686 15.90 -18.99 -25.27
N VAL A 687 16.53 -18.10 -24.49
CA VAL A 687 15.92 -17.51 -23.30
C VAL A 687 15.51 -16.08 -23.60
N LYS A 688 14.25 -15.75 -23.38
CA LYS A 688 13.68 -14.42 -23.52
C LYS A 688 13.55 -13.76 -22.15
N ALA A 689 13.77 -12.43 -22.10
CA ALA A 689 13.61 -11.61 -20.93
C ALA A 689 12.42 -10.65 -21.09
N PHE A 690 11.69 -10.39 -20.00
CA PHE A 690 10.54 -9.48 -20.02
C PHE A 690 10.56 -8.57 -18.78
N ASP A 691 10.06 -7.36 -18.94
CA ASP A 691 9.90 -6.41 -17.83
C ASP A 691 8.77 -6.83 -16.88
N ILE A 692 8.53 -5.99 -15.85
CA ILE A 692 7.52 -6.21 -14.82
C ILE A 692 6.09 -6.32 -15.39
N PHE A 693 5.81 -5.70 -16.52
CA PHE A 693 4.52 -5.74 -17.21
C PHE A 693 4.45 -6.85 -18.27
N GLY A 694 5.58 -7.51 -18.53
CA GLY A 694 5.69 -8.59 -19.48
C GLY A 694 5.95 -8.15 -20.91
N ASN A 695 6.51 -6.98 -21.14
CA ASN A 695 7.07 -6.56 -22.42
C ASN A 695 8.43 -7.22 -22.61
N GLU A 696 8.71 -7.73 -23.81
CA GLU A 696 10.00 -8.31 -24.13
C GLU A 696 11.10 -7.23 -24.09
N ILE A 697 12.19 -7.51 -23.38
CA ILE A 697 13.34 -6.64 -23.21
C ILE A 697 14.61 -7.32 -23.72
N ALA A 698 15.71 -6.58 -23.76
CA ALA A 698 16.99 -7.14 -24.19
C ALA A 698 17.41 -8.35 -23.33
N ALA A 699 18.00 -9.36 -23.97
CA ALA A 699 18.51 -10.57 -23.31
C ALA A 699 19.69 -10.31 -22.35
N LYS A 700 20.17 -9.08 -22.27
CA LYS A 700 21.19 -8.61 -21.32
C LYS A 700 20.76 -7.29 -20.71
N GLY A 701 20.97 -7.14 -19.40
CA GLY A 701 20.55 -5.93 -18.70
C GLY A 701 20.94 -5.95 -17.23
N THR A 702 20.32 -5.06 -16.48
CA THR A 702 20.53 -4.89 -15.03
C THR A 702 19.30 -5.38 -14.26
N LEU A 703 19.52 -6.25 -13.29
CA LEU A 703 18.54 -6.57 -12.27
C LEU A 703 18.58 -5.48 -11.18
N THR A 704 17.44 -4.95 -10.89
CA THR A 704 17.18 -4.02 -9.80
C THR A 704 16.14 -4.65 -8.87
N ALA A 705 15.55 -3.89 -7.97
CA ALA A 705 14.39 -4.32 -7.19
C ALA A 705 13.15 -4.65 -8.05
N LYS A 706 13.15 -4.25 -9.34
CA LYS A 706 12.10 -4.61 -10.31
C LYS A 706 12.29 -6.05 -10.78
N PRO A 707 11.31 -6.96 -10.55
CA PRO A 707 11.38 -8.30 -11.09
C PRO A 707 11.50 -8.31 -12.62
N VAL A 708 12.41 -9.13 -13.12
CA VAL A 708 12.57 -9.44 -14.54
C VAL A 708 12.14 -10.89 -14.75
N TRP A 709 11.27 -11.10 -15.74
CA TRP A 709 10.84 -12.43 -16.14
C TRP A 709 11.76 -13.02 -17.19
N PHE A 710 12.01 -14.31 -17.07
CA PHE A 710 12.79 -15.10 -18.02
C PHE A 710 11.98 -16.32 -18.45
N VAL A 711 11.97 -16.62 -19.75
CA VAL A 711 11.27 -17.77 -20.32
C VAL A 711 12.22 -18.53 -21.23
N GLY A 712 12.40 -19.82 -21.00
CA GLY A 712 13.26 -20.67 -21.80
C GLY A 712 13.50 -22.04 -21.17
N ASN A 713 14.39 -22.83 -21.75
CA ASN A 713 14.75 -24.13 -21.22
C ASN A 713 15.96 -24.03 -20.28
N ASP A 714 15.94 -24.84 -19.22
CA ASP A 714 17.03 -24.94 -18.24
C ASP A 714 17.60 -23.57 -17.80
N LEU A 715 16.73 -22.74 -17.22
CA LEU A 715 17.09 -21.38 -16.85
C LEU A 715 18.28 -21.31 -15.88
N LYS A 716 18.44 -22.31 -15.02
CA LYS A 716 19.58 -22.36 -14.08
C LYS A 716 20.94 -22.43 -14.81
N LYS A 717 20.97 -22.99 -16.00
CA LYS A 717 22.17 -23.08 -16.85
C LYS A 717 22.27 -21.93 -17.85
N ASN A 718 21.12 -21.51 -18.41
CA ASN A 718 21.06 -20.59 -19.54
C ASN A 718 20.85 -19.13 -19.16
N LEU A 719 20.73 -18.81 -17.86
CA LEU A 719 20.70 -17.46 -17.33
C LEU A 719 21.90 -17.23 -16.41
N THR A 720 22.77 -16.32 -16.78
CA THR A 720 23.88 -15.87 -15.94
C THR A 720 23.45 -14.61 -15.18
N VAL A 721 23.64 -14.62 -13.85
CA VAL A 721 23.51 -13.45 -12.98
C VAL A 721 24.85 -13.20 -12.33
N ALA A 722 25.35 -11.97 -12.43
CA ALA A 722 26.64 -11.58 -11.86
C ALA A 722 26.53 -10.20 -11.21
N PRO A 723 27.26 -9.90 -10.14
CA PRO A 723 27.27 -8.57 -9.58
C PRO A 723 27.84 -7.57 -10.61
N ASP A 724 27.20 -6.41 -10.71
CA ASP A 724 27.69 -5.29 -11.55
C ASP A 724 29.03 -4.76 -11.01
N GLU A 725 29.18 -4.79 -9.69
CA GLU A 725 30.40 -4.45 -8.98
C GLU A 725 30.78 -5.57 -7.99
N ILE A 726 32.07 -5.91 -7.93
CA ILE A 726 32.59 -6.99 -7.10
C ILE A 726 32.39 -6.70 -5.61
N PHE A 727 32.45 -5.41 -5.22
CA PHE A 727 32.31 -5.00 -3.83
C PHE A 727 31.10 -4.07 -3.65
N ALA A 728 30.40 -4.25 -2.56
CA ALA A 728 29.41 -3.29 -2.08
C ALA A 728 29.84 -2.67 -0.76
N VAL A 729 29.76 -1.35 -0.64
CA VAL A 729 29.84 -0.66 0.66
C VAL A 729 28.42 -0.64 1.23
N ARG A 730 28.14 -1.52 2.19
CA ARG A 730 26.83 -1.69 2.79
C ARG A 730 26.46 -0.55 3.72
N GLY A 731 27.45 0.01 4.43
CA GLY A 731 27.22 1.11 5.32
C GLY A 731 28.53 1.74 5.82
N ILE A 732 28.43 3.01 6.24
CA ILE A 732 29.49 3.71 6.97
C ILE A 732 28.90 4.19 8.27
N ARG A 733 29.44 3.71 9.38
CA ARG A 733 28.93 4.04 10.71
C ARG A 733 29.97 4.87 11.48
N ALA A 734 29.48 5.94 12.09
CA ALA A 734 30.28 6.71 13.04
C ALA A 734 30.25 6.02 14.41
N ILE A 735 31.43 5.78 14.97
CA ILE A 735 31.62 5.23 16.32
C ILE A 735 32.28 6.31 17.15
N GLY A 736 31.58 6.81 18.16
CA GLY A 736 32.09 7.73 19.17
C GLY A 736 32.60 6.98 20.39
N GLY A 737 33.44 7.65 21.22
CA GLY A 737 34.00 7.12 22.43
C GLY A 737 35.37 7.73 22.67
N ASP A 738 36.33 6.96 23.22
CA ASP A 738 37.71 7.44 23.44
C ASP A 738 38.45 7.76 22.13
N LYS A 739 37.97 7.23 21.03
CA LYS A 739 38.43 7.50 19.66
C LYS A 739 37.25 7.72 18.70
N THR A 740 37.42 8.71 17.85
CA THR A 740 36.48 8.96 16.74
C THR A 740 36.83 8.06 15.56
N VAL A 741 35.97 7.12 15.21
CA VAL A 741 36.22 6.09 14.20
C VAL A 741 35.05 5.99 13.27
N ILE A 742 35.29 5.83 11.97
CA ILE A 742 34.30 5.35 11.03
C ILE A 742 34.50 3.85 10.76
N ALA A 743 33.42 3.09 10.84
CA ALA A 743 33.35 1.69 10.45
C ALA A 743 32.76 1.59 9.05
N ILE A 744 33.52 1.03 8.12
CA ILE A 744 33.09 0.84 6.72
C ILE A 744 32.88 -0.66 6.50
N ASP A 745 31.67 -1.04 6.20
CA ASP A 745 31.34 -2.43 5.90
C ASP A 745 31.37 -2.70 4.40
N VAL A 746 32.18 -3.68 4.02
CA VAL A 746 32.42 -4.07 2.62
C VAL A 746 32.05 -5.53 2.42
N LEU A 747 31.09 -5.76 1.52
CA LEU A 747 30.67 -7.08 1.07
C LEU A 747 31.43 -7.47 -0.21
N ASN A 748 32.00 -8.67 -0.24
CA ASN A 748 32.41 -9.32 -1.47
C ASN A 748 31.18 -9.99 -2.11
N ARG A 749 30.73 -9.44 -3.23
CA ARG A 749 29.54 -9.94 -3.96
C ARG A 749 29.87 -11.04 -4.97
N SER A 750 31.15 -11.37 -5.12
CA SER A 750 31.57 -12.39 -6.08
C SER A 750 31.52 -13.80 -5.46
N LEU A 751 31.51 -14.82 -6.32
CA LEU A 751 31.58 -16.24 -5.93
C LEU A 751 32.98 -16.71 -5.57
N GLU A 752 33.96 -15.81 -5.58
CA GLU A 752 35.37 -16.11 -5.28
C GLU A 752 35.86 -15.30 -4.11
N THR A 753 36.80 -15.83 -3.36
CA THR A 753 37.51 -15.06 -2.32
C THR A 753 38.28 -13.92 -2.96
N GLN A 754 38.09 -12.69 -2.46
CA GLN A 754 38.73 -11.48 -2.97
C GLN A 754 39.63 -10.82 -1.90
N THR A 755 40.80 -10.33 -2.33
CA THR A 755 41.57 -9.40 -1.53
C THR A 755 41.12 -7.98 -1.87
N VAL A 756 40.58 -7.24 -0.93
CA VAL A 756 40.14 -5.84 -1.13
C VAL A 756 41.04 -4.88 -0.34
N GLN A 757 41.41 -3.79 -1.00
CA GLN A 757 42.03 -2.62 -0.36
C GLN A 757 41.01 -1.52 -0.30
N VAL A 758 40.82 -0.94 0.89
CA VAL A 758 39.81 0.08 1.17
C VAL A 758 40.51 1.38 1.57
N LYS A 759 40.10 2.50 0.96
CA LYS A 759 40.61 3.83 1.23
C LYS A 759 39.50 4.86 1.20
N PRO A 760 39.03 5.37 2.34
CA PRO A 760 38.05 6.48 2.37
C PRO A 760 38.77 7.77 1.92
N ARG A 761 38.12 8.57 1.08
CA ARG A 761 38.67 9.83 0.60
C ARG A 761 38.75 10.86 1.75
N GLY A 762 39.91 11.48 1.90
CA GLY A 762 40.13 12.47 2.97
C GLY A 762 40.32 11.86 4.36
N VAL A 763 40.53 10.54 4.47
CA VAL A 763 40.92 9.84 5.71
C VAL A 763 42.33 9.28 5.53
N ALA A 764 43.13 9.36 6.56
CA ALA A 764 44.48 8.85 6.53
C ALA A 764 44.53 7.32 6.48
N GLY A 765 45.47 6.79 5.68
CA GLY A 765 45.72 5.36 5.59
C GLY A 765 44.83 4.64 4.59
N LYS A 766 45.16 3.36 4.39
CA LYS A 766 44.41 2.37 3.63
C LYS A 766 44.50 1.05 4.39
N GLN A 767 43.48 0.23 4.29
CA GLN A 767 43.43 -1.10 4.90
C GLN A 767 43.15 -2.15 3.87
N SER A 768 43.60 -3.38 4.11
CA SER A 768 43.33 -4.51 3.21
C SER A 768 42.83 -5.71 4.01
N ALA A 769 41.93 -6.48 3.42
CA ALA A 769 41.47 -7.74 3.96
C ALA A 769 41.18 -8.75 2.86
N VAL A 770 41.32 -10.03 3.19
CA VAL A 770 40.82 -11.13 2.37
C VAL A 770 39.37 -11.40 2.78
N ILE A 771 38.45 -11.26 1.85
CA ILE A 771 37.02 -11.47 2.09
C ILE A 771 36.56 -12.69 1.30
N PRO A 772 36.08 -13.75 1.96
CA PRO A 772 35.54 -14.94 1.27
C PRO A 772 34.40 -14.56 0.34
N ALA A 773 34.05 -15.46 -0.59
CA ALA A 773 32.88 -15.33 -1.44
C ALA A 773 31.65 -15.02 -0.62
N GLU A 774 30.86 -14.03 -1.04
CA GLU A 774 29.59 -13.64 -0.43
C GLU A 774 29.68 -13.23 1.07
N ALA A 775 30.88 -12.97 1.57
CA ALA A 775 31.13 -12.54 2.95
C ALA A 775 31.42 -11.04 3.05
N SER A 776 31.34 -10.51 4.24
CA SER A 776 31.64 -9.10 4.55
C SER A 776 32.82 -8.95 5.50
N HIS A 777 33.44 -7.76 5.45
CA HIS A 777 34.45 -7.34 6.41
C HIS A 777 34.26 -5.87 6.78
N THR A 778 34.42 -5.55 8.04
CA THR A 778 34.34 -4.18 8.54
C THR A 778 35.71 -3.57 8.74
N PHE A 779 35.97 -2.45 8.07
CA PHE A 779 37.19 -1.67 8.18
C PHE A 779 37.00 -0.48 9.12
N LEU A 780 37.94 -0.30 10.07
CA LEU A 780 37.85 0.76 11.08
C LEU A 780 38.90 1.84 10.79
N PHE A 781 38.47 3.06 10.47
CA PHE A 781 39.35 4.17 10.18
C PHE A 781 39.22 5.26 11.24
N PRO A 782 40.27 5.62 11.94
CA PRO A 782 40.29 6.81 12.81
C PRO A 782 40.07 8.08 11.98
N VAL A 783 39.22 8.96 12.47
CA VAL A 783 38.94 10.26 11.86
C VAL A 783 39.01 11.37 12.91
N THR A 784 39.32 12.59 12.49
CA THR A 784 39.35 13.77 13.39
C THR A 784 37.96 14.32 13.65
N GLU A 785 37.07 14.18 12.65
CA GLU A 785 35.69 14.60 12.71
C GLU A 785 34.82 13.72 11.84
N PHE A 786 33.51 13.66 12.11
CA PHE A 786 32.57 12.95 11.26
C PHE A 786 32.05 13.86 10.15
N LYS A 787 32.05 13.36 8.93
CA LYS A 787 31.39 13.99 7.76
C LYS A 787 30.00 13.40 7.58
N LYS A 788 29.13 14.10 6.85
CA LYS A 788 27.79 13.59 6.50
C LYS A 788 27.85 12.37 5.57
N GLU A 789 28.90 12.28 4.74
CA GLU A 789 29.13 11.19 3.81
C GLU A 789 30.62 10.99 3.56
N TYR A 790 31.01 9.81 3.12
CA TYR A 790 32.37 9.49 2.64
C TYR A 790 32.29 8.80 1.28
N THR A 791 33.24 9.15 0.41
CA THR A 791 33.55 8.39 -0.79
C THR A 791 34.61 7.37 -0.45
N VAL A 792 34.30 6.09 -0.61
CA VAL A 792 35.21 4.95 -0.37
C VAL A 792 35.74 4.47 -1.70
N ILE A 793 37.05 4.29 -1.76
CA ILE A 793 37.75 3.69 -2.90
C ILE A 793 38.08 2.25 -2.52
N LEU A 794 37.62 1.32 -3.35
CA LEU A 794 37.81 -0.12 -3.20
C LEU A 794 38.64 -0.62 -4.37
N SER A 795 39.60 -1.51 -4.13
CA SER A 795 40.42 -2.11 -5.19
C SER A 795 40.82 -3.54 -4.85
N ASN A 796 40.72 -4.44 -5.82
CA ASN A 796 41.27 -5.80 -5.72
C ASN A 796 42.55 -5.98 -6.53
N GLY A 797 43.20 -4.89 -6.92
CA GLY A 797 44.40 -4.89 -7.74
C GLY A 797 44.13 -4.95 -9.25
N LYS A 798 42.95 -5.47 -9.67
CA LYS A 798 42.53 -5.55 -11.09
C LYS A 798 41.49 -4.49 -11.43
N LYS A 799 40.58 -4.19 -10.53
CA LYS A 799 39.52 -3.22 -10.71
C LYS A 799 39.51 -2.24 -9.54
N MET A 800 39.11 -1.00 -9.82
CA MET A 800 38.94 0.05 -8.82
C MET A 800 37.51 0.56 -8.90
N GLN A 801 36.86 0.63 -7.76
CA GLN A 801 35.48 1.06 -7.57
C GLN A 801 35.43 2.27 -6.63
N ARG A 802 34.49 3.20 -6.86
CA ARG A 802 34.26 4.35 -5.98
C ARG A 802 32.80 4.38 -5.58
N VAL A 803 32.55 4.37 -4.28
CA VAL A 803 31.21 4.37 -3.72
C VAL A 803 31.08 5.48 -2.69
N THR A 804 30.09 6.34 -2.83
CA THR A 804 29.76 7.37 -1.83
C THR A 804 28.56 6.91 -1.01
N ARG A 805 28.68 6.95 0.31
CA ARG A 805 27.60 6.57 1.24
C ARG A 805 27.46 7.61 2.34
N PRO A 806 26.21 7.88 2.78
CA PRO A 806 25.97 8.68 3.97
C PRO A 806 26.51 7.96 5.22
N VAL A 807 26.88 8.74 6.21
CA VAL A 807 27.32 8.21 7.51
C VAL A 807 26.11 8.03 8.41
N ILE A 808 25.97 6.83 8.95
CA ILE A 808 25.01 6.57 10.03
C ILE A 808 25.50 7.34 11.26
N PRO A 809 24.68 8.23 11.88
CA PRO A 809 25.12 9.13 12.93
C PRO A 809 25.71 8.42 14.15
N VAL A 810 26.56 9.14 14.89
CA VAL A 810 27.06 8.67 16.20
C VAL A 810 25.87 8.47 17.13
N ARG A 811 25.80 7.28 17.68
CA ARG A 811 24.91 6.95 18.79
C ARG A 811 25.73 6.77 20.07
N LYS A 812 25.09 6.72 21.23
CA LYS A 812 25.77 6.48 22.49
C LYS A 812 26.54 5.16 22.48
N SER A 813 27.64 5.09 23.16
CA SER A 813 28.43 3.88 23.34
C SER A 813 28.79 3.68 24.80
N VAL A 814 28.96 2.42 25.20
CA VAL A 814 29.34 2.03 26.56
C VAL A 814 30.25 0.80 26.50
N LYS A 815 31.22 0.76 27.43
CA LYS A 815 32.08 -0.42 27.62
C LYS A 815 31.39 -1.43 28.54
N SER A 816 31.63 -2.72 28.31
CA SER A 816 31.14 -3.79 29.17
C SER A 816 31.61 -3.54 30.62
N GLY A 817 30.68 -3.68 31.57
CA GLY A 817 30.89 -3.45 32.98
C GLY A 817 30.82 -1.99 33.45
N ALA A 818 30.81 -1.00 32.55
CA ALA A 818 30.68 0.40 32.91
C ALA A 818 29.24 0.75 33.31
N VAL A 819 29.09 1.58 34.34
CA VAL A 819 27.78 2.08 34.77
C VAL A 819 27.45 3.31 33.94
N GLN A 820 26.19 3.36 33.45
CA GLN A 820 25.63 4.53 32.77
C GLN A 820 24.50 5.12 33.59
N THR A 821 24.54 6.43 33.79
CA THR A 821 23.44 7.19 34.41
C THR A 821 22.49 7.70 33.31
N THR A 822 21.21 7.63 33.56
CA THR A 822 20.14 8.02 32.65
C THR A 822 19.10 8.84 33.43
N PRO A 823 18.16 9.52 32.75
CA PRO A 823 17.10 10.27 33.44
C PRO A 823 16.23 9.40 34.36
N TYR A 824 16.11 8.13 34.10
CA TYR A 824 15.30 7.17 34.85
C TYR A 824 16.10 6.36 35.91
N GLY A 825 17.42 6.59 36.05
CA GLY A 825 18.26 5.84 36.99
C GLY A 825 19.60 5.45 36.41
N SER A 826 19.97 4.18 36.42
CA SER A 826 21.26 3.74 35.89
C SER A 826 21.20 2.30 35.37
N PHE A 827 22.11 1.97 34.48
CA PHE A 827 22.30 0.59 34.04
C PHE A 827 23.76 0.19 33.89
N ARG A 828 24.00 -1.12 33.91
CA ARG A 828 25.26 -1.76 33.58
C ARG A 828 24.97 -2.96 32.69
N VAL A 829 25.76 -3.13 31.63
CA VAL A 829 25.74 -4.33 30.80
C VAL A 829 27.11 -4.98 30.87
N THR A 830 27.16 -6.24 31.28
CA THR A 830 28.40 -6.99 31.46
C THR A 830 28.42 -8.20 30.54
N ALA A 831 29.45 -8.33 29.73
CA ALA A 831 29.70 -9.55 29.00
C ALA A 831 30.33 -10.61 29.90
N LEU A 832 29.62 -11.69 30.09
CA LEU A 832 30.10 -12.86 30.82
C LEU A 832 30.42 -14.00 29.82
N ALA A 833 31.12 -15.03 30.28
CA ALA A 833 31.42 -16.19 29.42
C ALA A 833 30.18 -16.86 28.86
N GLU A 834 29.09 -16.89 29.60
CA GLU A 834 27.83 -17.55 29.25
C GLU A 834 26.81 -16.67 28.54
N GLY A 835 26.94 -15.32 28.63
CA GLY A 835 25.93 -14.40 28.02
C GLY A 835 26.14 -12.94 28.40
N LEU A 836 25.11 -12.13 28.12
CA LEU A 836 25.04 -10.73 28.52
C LEU A 836 24.20 -10.58 29.79
N GLU A 837 24.81 -9.99 30.82
CA GLU A 837 24.11 -9.58 32.03
C GLU A 837 23.72 -8.11 31.92
N PHE A 838 22.45 -7.82 32.10
CA PHE A 838 21.87 -6.47 32.22
C PHE A 838 21.48 -6.27 33.69
N LYS A 839 21.94 -5.18 34.29
CA LYS A 839 21.52 -4.73 35.59
C LYS A 839 21.06 -3.29 35.48
N ILE A 840 19.76 -3.06 35.71
CA ILE A 840 19.10 -1.79 35.40
C ILE A 840 18.30 -1.37 36.62
N SER A 841 18.68 -0.21 37.17
CA SER A 841 18.00 0.42 38.31
C SER A 841 17.12 1.54 37.82
N VAL A 842 15.83 1.44 38.09
CA VAL A 842 14.83 2.41 37.66
C VAL A 842 14.27 3.14 38.86
N LYS A 843 14.18 4.47 38.75
CA LYS A 843 13.47 5.34 39.67
C LYS A 843 12.13 5.66 39.07
N ASP A 844 11.10 5.40 39.85
CA ASP A 844 9.69 5.53 39.40
C ASP A 844 8.91 6.18 40.54
N ASP A 845 7.96 7.06 40.22
CA ASP A 845 7.16 7.76 41.22
C ASP A 845 5.82 7.06 41.49
N LYS A 846 5.30 6.33 40.50
CA LYS A 846 4.01 5.66 40.64
C LYS A 846 3.91 4.44 39.73
N ARG A 847 3.47 3.34 40.27
CA ARG A 847 3.30 2.08 39.53
C ARG A 847 1.97 2.04 38.80
N GLY A 848 2.02 1.99 37.47
CA GLY A 848 0.85 1.77 36.62
C GLY A 848 0.56 0.31 36.38
N ASP A 849 -0.68 0.01 35.98
CA ASP A 849 -1.10 -1.34 35.57
C ASP A 849 -1.11 -1.45 34.03
N TYR A 850 -1.20 -2.67 33.49
CA TYR A 850 -1.21 -2.92 32.05
C TYR A 850 -1.93 -4.22 31.70
N GLU A 851 -2.32 -4.39 30.44
CA GLU A 851 -2.82 -5.67 29.96
C GLU A 851 -1.65 -6.61 29.61
N ALA A 852 -1.69 -7.85 30.04
CA ALA A 852 -0.60 -8.84 29.85
C ALA A 852 -0.10 -8.96 28.40
N LYS A 853 -0.97 -8.75 27.41
CA LYS A 853 -0.64 -8.76 25.98
C LYS A 853 0.05 -7.49 25.47
N THR A 854 0.12 -6.45 26.28
CA THR A 854 0.76 -5.17 25.92
C THR A 854 1.78 -4.74 26.99
N PRO A 855 2.81 -5.56 27.24
CA PRO A 855 3.79 -5.28 28.30
C PRO A 855 4.48 -3.93 28.14
N TRP A 856 4.60 -3.43 26.94
CA TRP A 856 5.14 -2.09 26.64
C TRP A 856 4.28 -0.91 27.10
N ASN A 857 3.04 -1.16 27.51
CA ASN A 857 2.15 -0.12 28.03
C ASN A 857 2.26 0.06 29.55
N GLY A 858 2.89 -0.86 30.26
CA GLY A 858 3.14 -0.82 31.68
C GLY A 858 4.52 -0.23 32.02
N ASP A 859 4.75 0.00 33.31
CA ASP A 859 6.09 0.26 33.80
C ASP A 859 6.99 -0.92 33.48
N GLY A 860 8.18 -0.62 33.00
CA GLY A 860 9.10 -1.69 32.69
C GLY A 860 10.33 -1.28 31.91
N VAL A 861 11.21 -2.23 31.78
CA VAL A 861 12.41 -2.10 30.94
C VAL A 861 12.18 -2.83 29.65
N GLU A 862 12.49 -2.17 28.56
CA GLU A 862 12.50 -2.74 27.21
C GLU A 862 13.92 -2.78 26.68
N LEU A 863 14.44 -3.99 26.41
CA LEU A 863 15.75 -4.19 25.80
C LEU A 863 15.59 -4.44 24.32
N PHE A 864 16.48 -3.83 23.54
CA PHE A 864 16.64 -4.05 22.12
C PHE A 864 18.07 -4.53 21.87
N ILE A 865 18.24 -5.67 21.23
CA ILE A 865 19.54 -6.28 20.97
C ILE A 865 19.59 -6.71 19.52
N ASP A 866 20.65 -6.36 18.80
CA ASP A 866 20.91 -6.83 17.45
C ASP A 866 22.19 -7.64 17.38
N SER A 867 22.05 -8.95 17.17
CA SER A 867 23.17 -9.88 17.10
C SER A 867 23.83 -9.95 15.74
N ARG A 868 23.36 -9.23 14.73
CA ARG A 868 24.00 -9.19 13.42
C ARG A 868 25.39 -8.57 13.55
N PRO A 869 26.38 -9.11 12.84
CA PRO A 869 27.63 -8.40 12.66
C PRO A 869 27.35 -7.04 12.00
N PHE A 870 28.28 -6.10 12.13
CA PHE A 870 28.17 -4.76 11.54
C PHE A 870 27.80 -4.79 10.05
N SER A 871 28.23 -5.84 9.37
CA SER A 871 27.96 -6.15 7.99
C SER A 871 26.49 -6.30 7.59
N GLY A 872 25.58 -6.48 8.52
CA GLY A 872 24.16 -6.56 8.27
C GLY A 872 23.40 -5.23 8.48
N LEU A 873 24.09 -4.09 8.47
CA LEU A 873 23.56 -2.79 8.90
C LEU A 873 23.03 -1.90 7.78
N ASP A 874 22.88 -2.43 6.61
CA ASP A 874 22.50 -1.69 5.41
C ASP A 874 21.13 -0.98 5.50
N LYS A 875 20.19 -1.54 6.27
CA LYS A 875 18.84 -0.95 6.35
C LYS A 875 18.27 -1.01 7.76
N GLY A 876 18.38 -0.35 8.68
CA GLY A 876 17.72 -0.30 10.01
C GLY A 876 16.62 -1.35 10.32
N ILE A 877 16.57 -2.43 9.55
CA ILE A 877 15.50 -3.40 9.42
C ILE A 877 15.61 -4.47 10.51
N TYR A 878 14.47 -4.80 11.12
CA TYR A 878 14.33 -5.92 12.02
C TYR A 878 14.30 -7.24 11.25
N ASN A 879 15.03 -8.23 11.76
CA ASN A 879 14.98 -9.62 11.30
C ASN A 879 15.10 -10.57 12.49
N ASP A 880 15.30 -11.85 12.25
CA ASP A 880 15.40 -12.88 13.31
C ASP A 880 16.64 -12.77 14.21
N HIS A 881 17.53 -11.81 13.96
CA HIS A 881 18.68 -11.45 14.81
C HIS A 881 18.46 -10.19 15.64
N VAL A 882 17.30 -9.54 15.55
CA VAL A 882 16.92 -8.44 16.43
C VAL A 882 15.95 -8.95 17.49
N PHE A 883 16.35 -8.84 18.73
CA PHE A 883 15.63 -9.36 19.88
C PHE A 883 15.08 -8.23 20.73
N ARG A 884 13.88 -8.44 21.26
CA ARG A 884 13.27 -7.55 22.26
C ARG A 884 12.98 -8.33 23.53
N VAL A 885 13.23 -7.71 24.67
CA VAL A 885 12.90 -8.25 25.99
C VAL A 885 12.16 -7.19 26.78
N PHE A 886 11.04 -7.54 27.36
CA PHE A 886 10.29 -6.71 28.28
C PHE A 886 10.38 -7.31 29.68
N ALA A 887 10.82 -6.51 30.64
CA ALA A 887 10.85 -6.85 32.05
C ALA A 887 9.98 -5.86 32.83
N ASN A 888 8.81 -6.34 33.25
CA ASN A 888 7.80 -5.53 33.93
C ASN A 888 7.79 -5.90 35.43
N PRO A 889 7.87 -4.92 36.33
CA PRO A 889 7.69 -5.13 37.76
C PRO A 889 6.24 -5.52 38.07
N ALA A 890 6.01 -6.00 39.30
CA ALA A 890 4.67 -6.35 39.72
C ALA A 890 3.75 -5.14 39.81
N THR A 891 2.50 -5.32 39.50
CA THR A 891 1.43 -4.33 39.58
C THR A 891 0.29 -4.85 40.46
N LYS A 892 -0.79 -4.10 40.59
CA LYS A 892 -1.97 -4.58 41.32
C LYS A 892 -2.60 -5.82 40.68
N SER A 893 -2.53 -5.94 39.35
CA SER A 893 -3.19 -7.00 38.57
C SER A 893 -2.22 -8.10 38.13
N HIS A 894 -0.90 -7.86 38.12
CA HIS A 894 0.08 -8.78 37.57
C HIS A 894 1.29 -8.97 38.49
N LYS A 895 1.80 -10.17 38.53
CA LYS A 895 3.14 -10.45 39.11
C LYS A 895 4.21 -9.89 38.19
N ALA A 896 5.42 -9.65 38.72
CA ALA A 896 6.57 -9.35 37.91
C ALA A 896 6.72 -10.36 36.78
N SER A 897 7.01 -9.90 35.58
CA SER A 897 7.00 -10.73 34.38
C SER A 897 8.16 -10.39 33.44
N LEU A 898 8.57 -11.39 32.67
CA LEU A 898 9.47 -11.23 31.55
C LEU A 898 8.81 -11.80 30.29
N SER A 899 8.79 -11.01 29.23
CA SER A 899 8.35 -11.46 27.91
C SER A 899 9.37 -11.09 26.82
N THR A 900 9.37 -11.83 25.71
CA THR A 900 10.36 -11.68 24.66
C THR A 900 9.70 -11.64 23.30
N SER A 901 10.42 -11.13 22.29
CA SER A 901 10.06 -11.38 20.89
C SER A 901 10.10 -12.89 20.58
N ALA A 902 9.27 -13.34 19.65
CA ALA A 902 9.07 -14.78 19.35
C ALA A 902 10.35 -15.52 18.89
N ASN A 903 11.36 -14.79 18.44
CA ASN A 903 12.66 -15.33 18.02
C ASN A 903 13.67 -15.52 19.17
N LEU A 904 13.27 -15.23 20.41
CA LEU A 904 14.10 -15.36 21.62
C LEU A 904 13.39 -16.24 22.65
N ASP A 905 13.98 -17.36 23.01
CA ASP A 905 13.46 -18.25 24.03
C ASP A 905 13.55 -17.62 25.44
N SER A 906 12.41 -17.20 25.97
CA SER A 906 12.33 -16.59 27.31
C SER A 906 12.69 -17.55 28.43
N SER A 907 12.53 -18.87 28.24
CA SER A 907 12.85 -19.87 29.27
C SER A 907 14.37 -20.01 29.52
N ALA A 908 15.19 -19.60 28.57
CA ALA A 908 16.64 -19.59 28.68
C ALA A 908 17.20 -18.37 29.43
N ILE A 909 16.38 -17.35 29.68
CA ILE A 909 16.81 -16.11 30.35
C ILE A 909 16.68 -16.26 31.86
N ARG A 910 17.77 -16.08 32.58
CA ARG A 910 17.73 -15.95 34.04
C ARG A 910 17.43 -14.49 34.37
N TRP A 911 16.40 -14.23 35.19
CA TRP A 911 15.97 -12.88 35.49
C TRP A 911 15.39 -12.75 36.89
N GLU A 912 15.51 -11.55 37.45
CA GLU A 912 14.96 -11.16 38.73
C GLU A 912 14.58 -9.67 38.67
N ILE A 913 13.47 -9.29 39.30
CA ILE A 913 13.11 -7.90 39.54
C ILE A 913 12.97 -7.71 41.06
N LYS A 914 13.78 -6.80 41.60
CA LYS A 914 13.76 -6.40 43.01
C LYS A 914 13.09 -5.05 43.14
N GLU A 915 12.01 -5.00 43.89
CA GLU A 915 11.19 -3.81 44.06
C GLU A 915 11.43 -3.15 45.40
N LYS A 916 11.40 -1.79 45.41
CA LYS A 916 11.51 -0.95 46.57
C LYS A 916 10.57 0.25 46.42
N GLY A 917 9.33 0.10 46.90
CA GLY A 917 8.27 1.07 46.59
C GLY A 917 7.91 1.05 45.11
N ALA A 918 7.89 2.23 44.50
CA ALA A 918 7.76 2.34 43.05
C ALA A 918 9.06 2.04 42.29
N ASP A 919 10.22 2.29 42.94
CA ASP A 919 11.55 1.98 42.35
C ASP A 919 11.76 0.47 42.18
N TYR A 920 12.57 0.09 41.19
CA TYR A 920 12.93 -1.32 41.01
C TYR A 920 14.31 -1.51 40.36
N GLU A 921 14.88 -2.71 40.55
CA GLU A 921 16.06 -3.17 39.84
C GLU A 921 15.74 -4.43 39.06
N ALA A 922 15.95 -4.39 37.76
CA ALA A 922 15.83 -5.54 36.87
C ALA A 922 17.20 -6.11 36.55
N VAL A 923 17.39 -7.41 36.82
CA VAL A 923 18.61 -8.15 36.50
C VAL A 923 18.24 -9.25 35.50
N MET A 924 18.93 -9.31 34.37
CA MET A 924 18.68 -10.29 33.32
C MET A 924 20.00 -10.83 32.78
N LEU A 925 20.12 -12.15 32.65
CA LEU A 925 21.22 -12.80 31.96
C LEU A 925 20.69 -13.54 30.74
N ILE A 926 21.07 -13.06 29.57
CA ILE A 926 20.67 -13.58 28.26
C ILE A 926 21.84 -14.39 27.67
N PRO A 927 21.72 -15.72 27.50
CA PRO A 927 22.79 -16.56 26.98
C PRO A 927 23.19 -16.21 25.55
N TRP A 928 24.48 -16.26 25.21
CA TRP A 928 24.96 -16.02 23.85
C TRP A 928 24.26 -16.91 22.81
N LYS A 929 24.02 -18.16 23.17
CA LYS A 929 23.31 -19.11 22.31
C LYS A 929 21.90 -18.64 21.97
N SER A 930 21.18 -18.05 22.92
CA SER A 930 19.82 -17.51 22.68
C SER A 930 19.84 -16.30 21.76
N LEU A 931 20.93 -15.53 21.75
CA LEU A 931 21.18 -14.42 20.85
C LEU A 931 21.74 -14.88 19.47
N LYS A 932 21.84 -16.19 19.23
CA LYS A 932 22.36 -16.78 17.99
C LYS A 932 23.76 -16.27 17.61
N MET A 933 24.62 -16.08 18.61
CA MET A 933 25.96 -15.53 18.43
C MET A 933 26.93 -16.03 19.47
N ASN A 934 28.23 -15.88 19.18
CA ASN A 934 29.31 -15.93 20.16
C ASN A 934 29.62 -14.51 20.62
N ALA A 935 30.31 -14.35 21.77
CA ALA A 935 30.69 -13.01 22.28
C ALA A 935 31.45 -12.19 21.21
N PRO A 936 30.85 -11.13 20.68
CA PRO A 936 31.50 -10.31 19.63
C PRO A 936 32.40 -9.26 20.25
N ALA A 937 33.14 -8.51 19.41
CA ALA A 937 33.92 -7.36 19.92
C ALA A 937 32.99 -6.18 20.26
N THR A 938 31.93 -6.01 19.48
CA THR A 938 30.90 -4.96 19.66
C THR A 938 29.53 -5.51 19.38
N LEU A 939 28.52 -4.94 20.03
CA LEU A 939 27.11 -5.32 19.88
C LEU A 939 26.25 -4.06 19.80
N ALA A 940 25.25 -4.05 18.92
CA ALA A 940 24.24 -3.01 18.90
C ALA A 940 23.12 -3.34 19.91
N PHE A 941 22.78 -2.38 20.77
CA PHE A 941 21.70 -2.55 21.75
C PHE A 941 21.12 -1.18 22.15
N ASP A 942 19.92 -1.21 22.71
CA ASP A 942 19.38 -0.07 23.45
C ASP A 942 18.54 -0.55 24.64
N ILE A 943 18.32 0.35 25.57
CA ILE A 943 17.48 0.14 26.74
C ILE A 943 16.50 1.30 26.79
N ALA A 944 15.21 1.01 26.77
CA ALA A 944 14.18 2.00 27.05
C ALA A 944 13.49 1.68 28.38
N VAL A 945 13.19 2.70 29.15
CA VAL A 945 12.31 2.60 30.31
C VAL A 945 10.96 3.15 29.93
N ASN A 946 9.95 2.33 30.10
CA ASN A 946 8.55 2.70 29.92
C ASN A 946 7.99 3.11 31.28
N ASP A 947 7.36 4.25 31.30
CA ASP A 947 6.70 4.89 32.44
C ASP A 947 5.21 4.92 32.22
N SER A 948 4.45 4.41 33.18
CA SER A 948 3.01 4.23 33.05
C SER A 948 2.30 4.60 34.35
N ASP A 949 1.40 5.59 34.24
CA ASP A 949 0.41 5.90 35.27
C ASP A 949 -0.99 5.47 34.84
N GLU A 950 -1.76 4.85 35.74
CA GLU A 950 -3.17 4.54 35.51
C GLU A 950 -3.49 3.74 34.24
N ASN A 951 -2.82 2.64 33.99
CA ASN A 951 -3.03 1.75 32.84
C ASN A 951 -2.70 2.32 31.46
N LYS A 952 -1.87 3.33 31.41
CA LYS A 952 -1.46 3.95 30.16
C LYS A 952 0.01 4.38 30.24
N ARG A 953 0.79 3.95 29.24
CA ARG A 953 2.17 4.47 29.09
C ARG A 953 2.15 5.97 28.85
N ILE A 954 2.81 6.72 29.72
CA ILE A 954 2.99 8.16 29.64
C ILE A 954 4.21 8.48 28.80
N SER A 955 5.32 7.77 29.04
CA SER A 955 6.56 7.98 28.34
C SER A 955 7.30 6.68 28.05
N SER A 956 8.23 6.74 27.12
CA SER A 956 9.25 5.72 26.88
C SER A 956 10.57 6.43 26.61
N ILE A 957 11.53 6.22 27.49
CA ILE A 957 12.79 6.96 27.47
C ILE A 957 13.92 5.99 27.08
N PRO A 958 14.35 5.99 25.82
CA PRO A 958 15.47 5.17 25.37
C PRO A 958 16.82 5.77 25.81
N TRP A 959 17.80 4.90 26.01
CA TRP A 959 19.17 5.34 26.33
C TRP A 959 19.84 6.03 25.14
N SER A 960 19.81 5.42 23.96
CA SER A 960 20.53 5.91 22.77
C SER A 960 19.59 6.41 21.68
N GLY A 961 18.52 5.71 21.43
CA GLY A 961 17.61 5.95 20.33
C GLY A 961 16.50 6.96 20.61
N ASP A 962 15.38 6.69 20.00
CA ASP A 962 14.14 7.46 20.10
C ASP A 962 12.93 6.51 20.20
N GLY A 963 11.73 7.06 20.13
CA GLY A 963 10.49 6.26 20.21
C GLY A 963 10.30 5.23 19.09
N ASP A 964 11.16 5.21 18.09
CA ASP A 964 11.13 4.28 16.95
C ASP A 964 12.08 3.08 17.09
N ASN A 965 12.68 2.87 18.25
CA ASN A 965 13.55 1.73 18.50
C ASN A 965 12.91 0.39 18.14
N TYR A 966 11.61 0.26 18.33
CA TYR A 966 10.87 -0.98 18.06
C TYR A 966 10.82 -1.37 16.57
N ARG A 967 11.27 -0.51 15.68
CA ARG A 967 11.27 -0.73 14.22
C ARG A 967 12.52 -0.26 13.49
N ASN A 968 13.41 0.48 14.17
CA ASN A 968 14.60 1.05 13.56
C ASN A 968 15.85 0.82 14.40
N ARG A 969 16.62 -0.21 14.06
CA ARG A 969 17.85 -0.54 14.75
C ARG A 969 18.98 0.47 14.61
N PHE A 970 18.93 1.38 13.67
CA PHE A 970 19.91 2.46 13.57
C PHE A 970 19.88 3.41 14.75
N ASN A 971 18.82 3.35 15.55
CA ASN A 971 18.70 4.09 16.80
C ASN A 971 19.51 3.46 17.94
N PHE A 972 19.92 2.21 17.83
CA PHE A 972 20.63 1.52 18.89
C PHE A 972 22.02 2.11 19.13
N GLY A 973 22.42 2.15 20.40
CA GLY A 973 23.78 2.41 20.81
C GLY A 973 24.70 1.21 20.59
N THR A 974 25.95 1.36 21.00
CA THR A 974 26.99 0.33 20.84
C THR A 974 27.52 -0.10 22.18
N LEU A 975 27.53 -1.39 22.46
CA LEU A 975 28.25 -2.01 23.55
C LEU A 975 29.59 -2.52 23.03
N THR A 976 30.69 -2.07 23.64
CA THR A 976 32.03 -2.59 23.38
C THR A 976 32.33 -3.67 24.43
N LEU A 977 32.64 -4.88 24.03
CA LEU A 977 32.79 -6.05 24.88
C LEU A 977 34.27 -6.31 25.21
N LYS A 978 35.21 -5.87 24.37
CA LYS A 978 36.66 -6.04 24.54
C LYS A 978 37.39 -4.72 24.52
#